data_8b23848d354059e7c960799f394c2f52
#
_entry.id   8b23848d354059e7c960799f394c2f52
#
_cell.length_a   1.000
_cell.length_b   1.000
_cell.length_c   1.000
_cell.angle_alpha   90.00
_cell.angle_beta   90.00
_cell.angle_gamma   90.00
#
_symmetry.space_group_name_H-M   'P 1'
#
loop_
_entity.id
_entity.type
_entity.pdbx_description
1 polymer ?
#
loop_
_entity_poly.entity_id
_entity_poly.type
_entity_poly.pdbx_seq_one_letter_code
_entity_poly.pdbx_strand_id
1 'polypeptide(L)'
;MAGVAIVVFAGCSTIRSTDNSLQQLRSPDGRIEASLRAEGQLTYTVSVDGALVLNASKLGLQFQDGTELGRDVELLKASRLAADSQWENRFGKRRQVRDHHNELRLVLREKSSGRSFEVIFRAFNDGIGFRYALPSQAGLESFVLNDEKTEFTFPDNYRCFAGQDKDKGFKSPQEWEFTPQTLADIKPESIFGLPLLIQTPGAWVALTESDLLDWSGMWLGGGATNTGGGITLAAKLAPRREGLGLVAARTPHVSPWRVLMIGREPGRLIESDLVSNLATPCQLADTSWIKPGMMAWDHWWSGGVRMDTATLKQYIQLAADMGWPYQLVDWKWYGDYNKTNANITNVTPAVDMDELRRFAQEKNVRLWLWLYWTDVDRNDAYKEAFALYEKWGIAGVKIDFMDSDDQFMVNWYEKLTRAAAEHHLMINFHGAYKPTGLDRTLPNQVTREGILGNEHNRWSARVTPEHKVTLPFTRFLAGPGDFTPGGFLNRQPGQFKTNPKQAEVQGTRCAELSLFVLYDSPICCACDHPDHYRGQSGVDFLKVVPTVWDDTRVLQGEVAKQLVTVRRSGKDWFLGALTDRNARDIPVQLDFLGTGQWTMRLWKDAADSDVNAEHLEVEERVVTSADTITLHLSPAGGAVARFRPGVPMAKHTSASSPRR
;
A
#
# COMPACT_ATOMS: atom_id res chain seq x y z
N MET A 1 15.48 -26.93 3.80
CA MET A 1 14.85 -27.31 2.52
C MET A 1 13.53 -27.99 2.86
N ALA A 2 12.44 -27.23 2.83
CA ALA A 2 11.08 -27.76 2.96
C ALA A 2 10.44 -27.65 1.58
N GLY A 3 10.22 -28.82 0.95
CA GLY A 3 9.65 -28.91 -0.39
C GLY A 3 8.17 -28.52 -0.38
N VAL A 4 7.82 -27.56 -1.23
CA VAL A 4 6.43 -27.20 -1.53
C VAL A 4 5.87 -28.27 -2.47
N ALA A 5 4.91 -29.07 -2.00
CA ALA A 5 4.17 -30.00 -2.85
C ALA A 5 3.13 -29.22 -3.65
N ILE A 6 3.34 -29.10 -4.97
CA ILE A 6 2.35 -28.58 -5.91
C ILE A 6 1.43 -29.75 -6.29
N VAL A 7 0.18 -29.71 -5.83
CA VAL A 7 -0.87 -30.63 -6.31
C VAL A 7 -1.59 -29.94 -7.45
N VAL A 8 -1.31 -30.35 -8.68
CA VAL A 8 -2.03 -29.91 -9.89
C VAL A 8 -3.15 -30.90 -10.16
N PHE A 9 -4.40 -30.51 -9.94
CA PHE A 9 -5.55 -31.27 -10.44
C PHE A 9 -5.93 -30.78 -11.84
N ALA A 10 -5.63 -31.56 -12.85
CA ALA A 10 -6.12 -31.35 -14.22
C ALA A 10 -7.51 -31.97 -14.38
N GLY A 11 -8.55 -31.18 -14.12
CA GLY A 11 -9.92 -31.51 -14.43
C GLY A 11 -10.32 -30.88 -15.75
N CYS A 12 -10.37 -31.66 -16.85
CA CYS A 12 -10.83 -31.20 -18.15
C CYS A 12 -12.35 -31.39 -18.23
N SER A 13 -13.14 -30.32 -18.02
CA SER A 13 -14.59 -30.32 -18.33
C SER A 13 -14.83 -29.39 -19.52
N THR A 14 -15.18 -30.01 -20.67
CA THR A 14 -15.61 -29.32 -21.88
C THR A 14 -17.09 -28.98 -21.80
N ILE A 15 -17.44 -27.73 -21.47
CA ILE A 15 -18.76 -27.17 -21.77
C ILE A 15 -18.65 -26.56 -23.16
N ARG A 16 -19.34 -27.16 -24.15
CA ARG A 16 -19.46 -26.62 -25.52
C ARG A 16 -20.47 -25.47 -25.50
N SER A 17 -19.99 -24.22 -25.56
CA SER A 17 -20.79 -23.09 -26.02
C SER A 17 -20.98 -23.17 -27.52
N THR A 18 -22.18 -22.89 -28.01
CA THR A 18 -22.50 -22.85 -29.45
C THR A 18 -21.94 -21.59 -30.14
N ASP A 19 -21.45 -20.62 -29.37
CA ASP A 19 -20.74 -19.43 -29.85
C ASP A 19 -19.29 -19.49 -29.37
N ASN A 20 -18.37 -19.89 -30.25
CA ASN A 20 -16.93 -20.00 -29.93
C ASN A 20 -16.28 -18.63 -29.62
N SER A 21 -16.93 -17.52 -29.94
CA SER A 21 -16.39 -16.17 -29.73
C SER A 21 -16.58 -15.66 -28.28
N LEU A 22 -17.55 -16.21 -27.53
CA LEU A 22 -17.82 -15.83 -26.15
C LEU A 22 -17.12 -16.79 -25.18
N GLN A 23 -16.21 -16.28 -24.40
CA GLN A 23 -15.46 -17.02 -23.39
C GLN A 23 -15.79 -16.50 -22.00
N GLN A 24 -16.10 -17.39 -21.05
CA GLN A 24 -16.46 -17.06 -19.68
C GLN A 24 -15.40 -17.55 -18.69
N LEU A 25 -15.16 -16.78 -17.65
CA LEU A 25 -14.31 -17.11 -16.51
C LEU A 25 -15.05 -16.75 -15.22
N ARG A 26 -15.13 -17.68 -14.28
CA ARG A 26 -15.72 -17.46 -12.97
C ARG A 26 -14.68 -17.54 -11.85
N SER A 27 -14.90 -16.78 -10.79
CA SER A 27 -14.19 -16.97 -9.53
C SER A 27 -14.39 -18.38 -8.97
N PRO A 28 -13.52 -18.88 -8.09
CA PRO A 28 -13.67 -20.21 -7.49
C PRO A 28 -15.00 -20.41 -6.75
N ASP A 29 -15.55 -19.37 -6.13
CA ASP A 29 -16.88 -19.39 -5.49
C ASP A 29 -18.05 -19.18 -6.47
N GLY A 30 -17.75 -18.92 -7.75
CA GLY A 30 -18.71 -18.74 -8.82
C GLY A 30 -19.44 -17.39 -8.84
N ARG A 31 -19.11 -16.46 -7.95
CA ARG A 31 -19.86 -15.20 -7.76
C ARG A 31 -19.46 -14.09 -8.71
N ILE A 32 -18.16 -14.01 -9.02
CA ILE A 32 -17.59 -13.02 -9.95
C ILE A 32 -17.42 -13.72 -11.30
N GLU A 33 -17.97 -13.13 -12.35
CA GLU A 33 -17.85 -13.65 -13.72
C GLU A 33 -17.31 -12.57 -14.66
N ALA A 34 -16.28 -12.91 -15.43
CA ALA A 34 -15.84 -12.17 -16.60
C ALA A 34 -16.28 -12.89 -17.87
N SER A 35 -16.93 -12.17 -18.80
CA SER A 35 -17.28 -12.69 -20.13
C SER A 35 -16.54 -11.88 -21.19
N LEU A 36 -15.79 -12.56 -22.05
CA LEU A 36 -14.96 -11.98 -23.10
C LEU A 36 -15.50 -12.32 -24.48
N ARG A 37 -15.70 -11.31 -25.33
CA ARG A 37 -15.98 -11.48 -26.76
C ARG A 37 -14.68 -11.39 -27.54
N ALA A 38 -14.24 -12.51 -28.07
CA ALA A 38 -12.95 -12.69 -28.75
C ALA A 38 -13.11 -12.80 -30.29
N GLU A 39 -13.98 -11.98 -30.88
CA GLU A 39 -14.21 -11.83 -32.29
C GLU A 39 -14.59 -10.39 -32.64
N GLY A 40 -14.02 -9.85 -33.72
CA GLY A 40 -14.12 -8.42 -34.03
C GLY A 40 -13.43 -7.58 -32.93
N GLN A 41 -14.08 -6.53 -32.46
CA GLN A 41 -13.56 -5.73 -31.34
C GLN A 41 -13.50 -6.58 -30.07
N LEU A 42 -12.30 -6.75 -29.53
CA LEU A 42 -12.10 -7.45 -28.24
C LEU A 42 -12.74 -6.64 -27.11
N THR A 43 -13.68 -7.26 -26.40
CA THR A 43 -14.37 -6.63 -25.26
C THR A 43 -14.56 -7.62 -24.12
N TYR A 44 -14.76 -7.09 -22.92
CA TYR A 44 -15.09 -7.87 -21.74
C TYR A 44 -16.19 -7.20 -20.91
N THR A 45 -16.94 -8.00 -20.17
CA THR A 45 -17.91 -7.58 -19.14
C THR A 45 -17.55 -8.21 -17.82
N VAL A 46 -17.97 -7.60 -16.71
CA VAL A 46 -17.81 -8.17 -15.37
C VAL A 46 -19.14 -8.12 -14.65
N SER A 47 -19.55 -9.24 -14.05
CA SER A 47 -20.72 -9.31 -13.17
C SER A 47 -20.39 -9.91 -11.80
N VAL A 48 -21.20 -9.56 -10.81
CA VAL A 48 -21.12 -10.08 -9.44
C VAL A 48 -22.51 -10.54 -9.01
N ASP A 49 -22.64 -11.81 -8.62
CA ASP A 49 -23.93 -12.42 -8.28
C ASP A 49 -24.99 -12.24 -9.42
N GLY A 50 -24.54 -12.21 -10.67
CA GLY A 50 -25.36 -12.00 -11.86
C GLY A 50 -25.68 -10.54 -12.22
N ALA A 51 -25.35 -9.55 -11.35
CA ALA A 51 -25.50 -8.13 -11.64
C ALA A 51 -24.27 -7.56 -12.35
N LEU A 52 -24.47 -6.79 -13.43
CA LEU A 52 -23.36 -6.16 -14.15
C LEU A 52 -22.67 -5.08 -13.31
N VAL A 53 -21.36 -5.19 -13.23
CA VAL A 53 -20.45 -4.19 -12.67
C VAL A 53 -19.76 -3.41 -13.76
N LEU A 54 -19.35 -4.08 -14.83
CA LEU A 54 -18.85 -3.46 -16.06
C LEU A 54 -19.67 -3.94 -17.27
N ASN A 55 -20.13 -3.00 -18.07
CA ASN A 55 -20.61 -3.21 -19.43
C ASN A 55 -19.45 -3.57 -20.36
N ALA A 56 -19.76 -3.86 -21.62
CA ALA A 56 -18.75 -4.17 -22.64
C ALA A 56 -17.68 -3.06 -22.70
N SER A 57 -16.50 -3.41 -22.23
CA SER A 57 -15.32 -2.56 -22.12
C SER A 57 -14.27 -3.05 -23.10
N LYS A 58 -13.65 -2.15 -23.87
CA LYS A 58 -12.65 -2.52 -24.89
C LYS A 58 -11.32 -2.88 -24.28
N LEU A 59 -10.61 -3.77 -24.98
CA LEU A 59 -9.21 -4.10 -24.73
C LEU A 59 -8.41 -3.93 -26.03
N GLY A 60 -7.19 -3.42 -25.92
CA GLY A 60 -6.30 -3.26 -27.06
C GLY A 60 -5.01 -2.53 -26.74
N LEU A 61 -4.07 -2.58 -27.70
CA LEU A 61 -2.79 -1.91 -27.66
C LEU A 61 -2.55 -1.22 -29.00
N GLN A 62 -2.13 0.04 -29.01
CA GLN A 62 -1.79 0.79 -30.20
C GLN A 62 -0.28 1.06 -30.22
N PHE A 63 0.40 0.62 -31.26
CA PHE A 63 1.85 0.79 -31.44
C PHE A 63 2.19 2.02 -32.28
N GLN A 64 3.45 2.45 -32.20
CA GLN A 64 3.96 3.59 -32.94
C GLN A 64 3.93 3.39 -34.46
N ASP A 65 4.04 2.15 -34.94
CA ASP A 65 3.93 1.81 -36.38
C ASP A 65 2.51 1.88 -36.93
N GLY A 66 1.54 2.32 -36.13
CA GLY A 66 0.12 2.41 -36.47
C GLY A 66 -0.66 1.12 -36.31
N THR A 67 -0.01 0.01 -35.96
CA THR A 67 -0.71 -1.26 -35.69
C THR A 67 -1.52 -1.13 -34.40
N GLU A 68 -2.74 -1.64 -34.43
CA GLU A 68 -3.62 -1.77 -33.25
C GLU A 68 -3.97 -3.24 -33.04
N LEU A 69 -3.78 -3.75 -31.82
CA LEU A 69 -4.23 -5.07 -31.40
C LEU A 69 -5.53 -4.94 -30.63
N GLY A 70 -6.45 -5.86 -30.82
CA GLY A 70 -7.75 -5.90 -30.14
C GLY A 70 -8.90 -5.28 -30.94
N ARG A 71 -8.65 -4.71 -32.12
CA ARG A 71 -9.65 -4.03 -32.94
C ARG A 71 -10.50 -4.99 -33.79
N ASP A 72 -9.86 -5.98 -34.43
CA ASP A 72 -10.54 -6.99 -35.25
C ASP A 72 -9.84 -8.34 -35.06
N VAL A 73 -10.13 -8.97 -33.93
CA VAL A 73 -9.48 -10.22 -33.53
C VAL A 73 -10.22 -11.45 -34.01
N GLU A 74 -9.46 -12.55 -34.19
CA GLU A 74 -9.95 -13.92 -34.22
C GLU A 74 -9.33 -14.71 -33.06
N LEU A 75 -10.13 -15.58 -32.46
CA LEU A 75 -9.69 -16.50 -31.41
C LEU A 75 -8.98 -17.68 -32.00
N LEU A 76 -7.70 -17.86 -31.72
CA LEU A 76 -6.92 -19.03 -32.15
C LEU A 76 -7.01 -20.17 -31.14
N LYS A 77 -6.95 -19.85 -29.83
CA LYS A 77 -6.97 -20.84 -28.75
C LYS A 77 -7.47 -20.23 -27.46
N ALA A 78 -8.26 -21.00 -26.72
CA ALA A 78 -8.59 -20.72 -25.32
C ALA A 78 -8.10 -21.85 -24.42
N SER A 79 -7.47 -21.51 -23.31
CA SER A 79 -7.06 -22.48 -22.29
C SER A 79 -7.43 -21.99 -20.90
N ARG A 80 -7.71 -22.95 -20.00
CA ARG A 80 -8.14 -22.68 -18.62
C ARG A 80 -7.25 -23.42 -17.63
N LEU A 81 -7.01 -22.77 -16.49
CA LEU A 81 -6.29 -23.32 -15.35
C LEU A 81 -7.05 -22.97 -14.07
N ALA A 82 -7.05 -23.85 -13.10
CA ALA A 82 -7.43 -23.54 -11.72
C ALA A 82 -6.21 -23.72 -10.81
N ALA A 83 -6.00 -22.80 -9.91
CA ALA A 83 -4.91 -22.83 -8.95
C ALA A 83 -5.46 -22.64 -7.53
N ASP A 84 -4.91 -23.38 -6.58
CA ASP A 84 -5.15 -23.21 -5.14
C ASP A 84 -3.85 -23.53 -4.40
N SER A 85 -3.17 -22.52 -3.95
CA SER A 85 -1.88 -22.62 -3.28
C SER A 85 -1.79 -21.62 -2.12
N GLN A 86 -0.77 -21.78 -1.29
CA GLN A 86 -0.46 -20.83 -0.22
C GLN A 86 0.99 -20.41 -0.31
N TRP A 87 1.24 -19.15 0.05
CA TRP A 87 2.59 -18.63 0.21
C TRP A 87 2.73 -17.82 1.50
N GLU A 88 3.95 -17.76 2.01
CA GLU A 88 4.24 -17.01 3.23
C GLU A 88 4.68 -15.58 2.89
N ASN A 89 3.92 -14.60 3.40
CA ASN A 89 4.29 -13.20 3.33
C ASN A 89 5.20 -12.82 4.50
N ARG A 90 6.26 -12.09 4.23
CA ARG A 90 7.20 -11.67 5.28
C ARG A 90 6.63 -10.58 6.17
N PHE A 91 5.77 -9.76 5.63
CA PHE A 91 5.11 -8.66 6.32
C PHE A 91 3.80 -8.28 5.59
N GLY A 92 3.02 -7.37 6.18
CA GLY A 92 1.76 -6.90 5.61
C GLY A 92 0.56 -7.42 6.39
N LYS A 93 -0.58 -7.52 5.71
CA LYS A 93 -1.89 -7.79 6.32
C LYS A 93 -2.04 -9.19 6.92
N ARG A 94 -1.36 -10.18 6.37
CA ARG A 94 -1.39 -11.56 6.87
C ARG A 94 -0.11 -12.32 6.48
N ARG A 95 0.20 -13.31 7.30
CA ARG A 95 1.39 -14.14 7.10
C ARG A 95 1.18 -15.24 6.07
N GLN A 96 0.05 -15.95 6.14
CA GLN A 96 -0.30 -17.01 5.20
C GLN A 96 -1.32 -16.48 4.20
N VAL A 97 -0.91 -16.34 2.95
CA VAL A 97 -1.74 -15.83 1.86
C VAL A 97 -2.15 -16.99 0.96
N ARG A 98 -3.46 -17.13 0.75
CA ARG A 98 -4.00 -18.11 -0.22
C ARG A 98 -4.07 -17.47 -1.61
N ASP A 99 -3.48 -18.15 -2.58
CA ASP A 99 -3.61 -17.84 -4.01
C ASP A 99 -4.58 -18.85 -4.62
N HIS A 100 -5.87 -18.48 -4.67
CA HIS A 100 -6.94 -19.34 -5.17
C HIS A 100 -7.70 -18.63 -6.29
N HIS A 101 -7.44 -19.05 -7.54
CA HIS A 101 -8.02 -18.43 -8.73
C HIS A 101 -8.29 -19.42 -9.86
N ASN A 102 -9.17 -19.01 -10.76
CA ASN A 102 -9.30 -19.59 -12.09
C ASN A 102 -8.65 -18.65 -13.11
N GLU A 103 -7.92 -19.20 -14.09
CA GLU A 103 -7.28 -18.47 -15.19
C GLU A 103 -7.91 -18.85 -16.54
N LEU A 104 -8.15 -17.84 -17.37
CA LEU A 104 -8.48 -17.97 -18.78
C LEU A 104 -7.40 -17.25 -19.60
N ARG A 105 -6.78 -17.98 -20.52
CA ARG A 105 -5.80 -17.46 -21.46
C ARG A 105 -6.35 -17.62 -22.89
N LEU A 106 -6.46 -16.50 -23.59
CA LEU A 106 -6.87 -16.40 -24.97
C LEU A 106 -5.68 -16.07 -25.86
N VAL A 107 -5.39 -16.90 -26.84
CA VAL A 107 -4.45 -16.61 -27.93
C VAL A 107 -5.25 -16.03 -29.09
N LEU A 108 -4.96 -14.80 -29.45
CA LEU A 108 -5.69 -13.98 -30.40
C LEU A 108 -4.78 -13.62 -31.59
N ARG A 109 -5.37 -13.41 -32.75
CA ARG A 109 -4.71 -12.79 -33.90
C ARG A 109 -5.47 -11.53 -34.30
N GLU A 110 -4.77 -10.44 -34.48
CA GLU A 110 -5.31 -9.25 -35.14
C GLU A 110 -5.34 -9.48 -36.64
N LYS A 111 -6.53 -9.47 -37.26
CA LYS A 111 -6.71 -9.83 -38.69
C LYS A 111 -6.02 -8.87 -39.64
N SER A 112 -5.99 -7.58 -39.30
CA SER A 112 -5.41 -6.52 -40.14
C SER A 112 -3.90 -6.62 -40.29
N SER A 113 -3.19 -7.00 -39.22
CA SER A 113 -1.73 -7.09 -39.18
C SER A 113 -1.18 -8.51 -39.24
N GLY A 114 -2.03 -9.51 -38.95
CA GLY A 114 -1.61 -10.90 -38.75
C GLY A 114 -0.87 -11.16 -37.44
N ARG A 115 -0.64 -10.15 -36.62
CA ARG A 115 0.09 -10.27 -35.35
C ARG A 115 -0.73 -11.02 -34.31
N SER A 116 -0.08 -11.92 -33.60
CA SER A 116 -0.67 -12.67 -32.48
C SER A 116 -0.31 -12.03 -31.14
N PHE A 117 -1.24 -12.11 -30.20
CA PHE A 117 -1.06 -11.69 -28.81
C PHE A 117 -1.94 -12.53 -27.89
N GLU A 118 -1.71 -12.43 -26.60
CA GLU A 118 -2.52 -13.13 -25.62
C GLU A 118 -3.16 -12.13 -24.67
N VAL A 119 -4.36 -12.48 -24.18
CA VAL A 119 -4.98 -11.82 -23.04
C VAL A 119 -5.23 -12.87 -21.97
N ILE A 120 -4.74 -12.58 -20.77
CA ILE A 120 -4.79 -13.51 -19.64
C ILE A 120 -5.66 -12.87 -18.56
N PHE A 121 -6.71 -13.58 -18.15
CA PHE A 121 -7.59 -13.20 -17.05
C PHE A 121 -7.44 -14.16 -15.88
N ARG A 122 -7.38 -13.64 -14.67
CA ARG A 122 -7.50 -14.40 -13.42
C ARG A 122 -8.67 -13.89 -12.61
N ALA A 123 -9.55 -14.79 -12.19
CA ALA A 123 -10.68 -14.49 -11.32
C ALA A 123 -10.46 -15.11 -9.95
N PHE A 124 -10.47 -14.26 -8.93
CA PHE A 124 -10.39 -14.58 -7.50
C PHE A 124 -11.75 -14.31 -6.84
N ASN A 125 -11.95 -14.74 -5.61
CA ASN A 125 -13.19 -14.47 -4.88
C ASN A 125 -13.35 -12.99 -4.47
N ASP A 126 -12.27 -12.21 -4.56
CA ASP A 126 -12.17 -10.80 -4.20
C ASP A 126 -11.82 -9.88 -5.39
N GLY A 127 -11.91 -10.40 -6.64
CA GLY A 127 -11.74 -9.57 -7.82
C GLY A 127 -11.17 -10.30 -9.05
N ILE A 128 -10.78 -9.49 -10.04
CA ILE A 128 -10.25 -9.93 -11.32
C ILE A 128 -8.96 -9.16 -11.63
N GLY A 129 -7.97 -9.88 -12.15
CA GLY A 129 -6.82 -9.29 -12.83
C GLY A 129 -6.76 -9.72 -14.28
N PHE A 130 -6.37 -8.83 -15.19
CA PHE A 130 -6.06 -9.19 -16.56
C PHE A 130 -4.83 -8.47 -17.09
N ARG A 131 -4.14 -9.07 -18.07
CA ARG A 131 -2.97 -8.50 -18.73
C ARG A 131 -2.81 -8.95 -20.17
N TYR A 132 -2.01 -8.21 -20.91
CA TYR A 132 -1.58 -8.57 -22.25
C TYR A 132 -0.25 -9.33 -22.21
N ALA A 133 -0.07 -10.28 -23.14
CA ALA A 133 1.22 -10.90 -23.40
C ALA A 133 1.51 -10.86 -24.89
N LEU A 134 2.72 -10.43 -25.23
CA LEU A 134 3.22 -10.31 -26.60
C LEU A 134 4.28 -11.38 -26.81
N PRO A 135 3.97 -12.51 -27.50
CA PRO A 135 4.94 -13.56 -27.74
C PRO A 135 5.99 -13.14 -28.78
N SER A 136 7.13 -13.79 -28.78
CA SER A 136 8.12 -13.62 -29.85
C SER A 136 7.52 -14.04 -31.19
N GLN A 137 7.57 -13.15 -32.17
CA GLN A 137 7.08 -13.40 -33.52
C GLN A 137 7.79 -12.51 -34.54
N ALA A 138 7.85 -12.94 -35.79
CA ALA A 138 8.44 -12.15 -36.87
C ALA A 138 7.67 -10.84 -37.07
N GLY A 139 8.40 -9.73 -37.23
CA GLY A 139 7.82 -8.40 -37.40
C GLY A 139 7.30 -7.75 -36.10
N LEU A 140 7.64 -8.32 -34.94
CA LEU A 140 7.40 -7.73 -33.62
C LEU A 140 8.50 -8.13 -32.64
N GLU A 141 9.76 -8.01 -33.03
CA GLU A 141 10.91 -8.28 -32.15
C GLU A 141 11.10 -7.18 -31.08
N SER A 142 10.65 -5.96 -31.40
CA SER A 142 10.59 -4.82 -30.49
C SER A 142 9.39 -3.94 -30.84
N PHE A 143 8.92 -3.16 -29.88
CA PHE A 143 7.80 -2.27 -30.07
C PHE A 143 7.92 -0.99 -29.26
N VAL A 144 7.24 0.06 -29.72
CA VAL A 144 6.93 1.25 -28.94
C VAL A 144 5.41 1.37 -28.86
N LEU A 145 4.88 1.39 -27.63
CA LEU A 145 3.45 1.54 -27.37
C LEU A 145 3.10 3.03 -27.36
N ASN A 146 2.09 3.42 -28.13
CA ASN A 146 1.56 4.78 -28.17
C ASN A 146 0.32 4.94 -27.28
N ASP A 147 -0.47 3.88 -27.12
CA ASP A 147 -1.66 3.93 -26.29
C ASP A 147 -2.08 2.52 -25.83
N GLU A 148 -2.59 2.43 -24.61
CA GLU A 148 -3.25 1.25 -24.07
C GLU A 148 -4.76 1.48 -24.09
N LYS A 149 -5.46 0.80 -25.02
CA LYS A 149 -6.91 0.95 -25.25
C LYS A 149 -7.74 0.15 -24.26
N THR A 150 -7.32 0.12 -23.00
CA THR A 150 -8.05 -0.56 -21.91
C THR A 150 -9.11 0.38 -21.36
N GLU A 151 -10.37 -0.07 -21.43
CA GLU A 151 -11.54 0.65 -20.93
C GLU A 151 -12.18 -0.07 -19.73
N PHE A 152 -12.89 0.72 -18.91
CA PHE A 152 -13.73 0.28 -17.80
C PHE A 152 -15.07 1.01 -17.91
N THR A 153 -16.08 0.36 -18.49
CA THR A 153 -17.39 0.98 -18.75
C THR A 153 -18.39 0.57 -17.68
N PHE A 154 -18.72 1.49 -16.80
CA PHE A 154 -19.71 1.27 -15.74
C PHE A 154 -21.12 1.47 -16.29
N PRO A 155 -22.13 0.68 -15.83
CA PRO A 155 -23.51 0.79 -16.31
C PRO A 155 -24.15 2.17 -16.05
N ASP A 156 -23.72 2.87 -15.02
CA ASP A 156 -24.30 4.16 -14.61
C ASP A 156 -23.23 5.10 -14.01
N ASN A 157 -23.62 6.33 -13.70
CA ASN A 157 -22.78 7.33 -13.07
C ASN A 157 -22.68 7.11 -11.55
N TYR A 158 -21.75 6.30 -11.14
CA TYR A 158 -21.55 5.95 -9.73
C TYR A 158 -20.67 6.96 -8.98
N ARG A 159 -20.89 7.04 -7.66
CA ARG A 159 -20.00 7.75 -6.75
C ARG A 159 -18.63 7.06 -6.70
N CYS A 160 -17.57 7.86 -6.73
CA CYS A 160 -16.21 7.37 -6.60
C CYS A 160 -15.38 8.25 -5.66
N PHE A 161 -14.23 7.71 -5.22
CA PHE A 161 -13.21 8.42 -4.47
C PHE A 161 -11.93 8.36 -5.30
N ALA A 162 -11.51 9.52 -5.79
CA ALA A 162 -10.41 9.64 -6.74
C ALA A 162 -9.41 10.69 -6.31
N GLY A 163 -8.14 10.41 -6.55
CA GLY A 163 -7.02 11.30 -6.25
C GLY A 163 -6.33 11.80 -7.51
N GLN A 164 -5.92 13.07 -7.52
CA GLN A 164 -5.14 13.66 -8.61
C GLN A 164 -4.26 14.80 -8.11
N ASP A 165 -3.19 15.06 -8.83
CA ASP A 165 -2.40 16.28 -8.72
C ASP A 165 -2.56 17.07 -10.03
N LYS A 166 -3.42 18.08 -10.00
CA LYS A 166 -3.79 18.86 -11.20
C LYS A 166 -2.61 19.64 -11.77
N ASP A 167 -1.66 20.03 -10.93
CA ASP A 167 -0.55 20.88 -11.30
C ASP A 167 0.65 20.07 -11.82
N LYS A 168 0.83 18.83 -11.35
CA LYS A 168 1.98 17.98 -11.66
C LYS A 168 1.71 16.92 -12.72
N GLY A 169 0.45 16.53 -12.94
CA GLY A 169 0.08 15.48 -13.89
C GLY A 169 0.79 14.14 -13.58
N PHE A 170 1.45 13.55 -14.57
CA PHE A 170 2.20 12.29 -14.40
C PHE A 170 3.52 12.43 -13.58
N LYS A 171 3.98 13.67 -13.34
CA LYS A 171 5.17 13.93 -12.49
C LYS A 171 4.71 14.28 -11.09
N SER A 172 4.36 13.28 -10.31
CA SER A 172 3.76 13.47 -8.99
C SER A 172 4.25 12.41 -8.01
N PRO A 173 4.52 12.80 -6.74
CA PRO A 173 4.76 11.88 -5.64
C PRO A 173 3.48 11.16 -5.18
N GLN A 174 2.34 11.39 -5.84
CA GLN A 174 1.03 10.83 -5.52
C GLN A 174 0.53 11.15 -4.10
N GLU A 175 0.80 12.35 -3.64
CA GLU A 175 0.42 12.88 -2.31
C GLU A 175 -0.83 13.75 -2.42
N TRP A 176 -1.98 13.12 -2.52
CA TRP A 176 -3.27 13.78 -2.69
C TRP A 176 -4.37 13.23 -1.78
N GLU A 177 -5.46 13.98 -1.66
CA GLU A 177 -6.71 13.52 -1.09
C GLU A 177 -7.50 12.68 -2.10
N PHE A 178 -8.14 11.62 -1.61
CA PHE A 178 -9.13 10.88 -2.38
C PHE A 178 -10.51 11.50 -2.13
N THR A 179 -10.90 12.43 -3.00
CA THR A 179 -12.13 13.19 -2.83
C THR A 179 -13.35 12.49 -3.42
N PRO A 180 -14.52 12.56 -2.75
CA PRO A 180 -15.76 12.02 -3.29
C PRO A 180 -16.23 12.84 -4.51
N GLN A 181 -16.54 12.15 -5.60
CA GLN A 181 -17.07 12.71 -6.84
C GLN A 181 -17.88 11.63 -7.58
N THR A 182 -18.33 11.89 -8.80
CA THR A 182 -18.97 10.88 -9.66
C THR A 182 -18.07 10.50 -10.83
N LEU A 183 -18.30 9.34 -11.43
CA LEU A 183 -17.53 8.90 -12.59
C LEU A 183 -17.62 9.90 -13.76
N ALA A 184 -18.74 10.57 -13.94
CA ALA A 184 -18.95 11.59 -14.99
C ALA A 184 -18.12 12.86 -14.77
N ASP A 185 -17.59 13.09 -13.55
CA ASP A 185 -16.68 14.21 -13.27
C ASP A 185 -15.27 13.95 -13.82
N ILE A 186 -14.91 12.69 -14.09
CA ILE A 186 -13.64 12.29 -14.68
C ILE A 186 -13.68 12.55 -16.19
N LYS A 187 -13.12 13.65 -16.65
CA LYS A 187 -13.14 14.07 -18.05
C LYS A 187 -12.06 13.38 -18.89
N PRO A 188 -12.16 13.36 -20.22
CA PRO A 188 -11.14 12.77 -21.09
C PRO A 188 -9.73 13.33 -20.88
N GLU A 189 -9.59 14.60 -20.58
CA GLU A 189 -8.32 15.28 -20.30
C GLU A 189 -7.80 15.04 -18.89
N SER A 190 -8.64 14.52 -17.98
CA SER A 190 -8.25 14.26 -16.58
C SER A 190 -7.20 13.17 -16.47
N ILE A 191 -6.38 13.25 -15.43
CA ILE A 191 -5.38 12.26 -15.04
C ILE A 191 -5.60 11.97 -13.56
N PHE A 192 -6.28 10.86 -13.25
CA PHE A 192 -6.52 10.40 -11.89
C PHE A 192 -5.61 9.23 -11.55
N GLY A 193 -5.03 9.27 -10.36
CA GLY A 193 -4.20 8.20 -9.85
C GLY A 193 -5.00 7.02 -9.33
N LEU A 194 -4.28 5.95 -9.04
CA LEU A 194 -4.82 4.70 -8.51
C LEU A 194 -4.43 4.52 -7.04
N PRO A 195 -5.21 3.71 -6.28
CA PRO A 195 -6.47 3.06 -6.61
C PRO A 195 -7.64 4.05 -6.75
N LEU A 196 -8.55 3.80 -7.68
CA LEU A 196 -9.84 4.51 -7.79
C LEU A 196 -10.92 3.65 -7.15
N LEU A 197 -11.55 4.14 -6.08
CA LEU A 197 -12.62 3.43 -5.37
C LEU A 197 -13.98 3.87 -5.87
N ILE A 198 -14.86 2.91 -6.20
CA ILE A 198 -16.17 3.14 -6.81
C ILE A 198 -17.25 2.39 -6.02
N GLN A 199 -18.34 3.07 -5.72
CA GLN A 199 -19.52 2.49 -5.07
C GLN A 199 -20.58 2.15 -6.12
N THR A 200 -20.77 0.87 -6.45
CA THR A 200 -21.86 0.38 -7.30
C THR A 200 -23.03 -0.14 -6.43
N PRO A 201 -24.25 -0.35 -6.98
CA PRO A 201 -25.42 -0.85 -6.22
C PRO A 201 -25.18 -2.24 -5.71
N GLY A 202 -24.37 -2.96 -5.58
CA GLY A 202 -24.22 -4.33 -5.06
C GLY A 202 -22.80 -4.68 -4.67
N ALA A 203 -21.85 -3.78 -5.00
CA ALA A 203 -20.45 -4.01 -4.71
C ALA A 203 -19.65 -2.70 -4.61
N TRP A 204 -18.57 -2.75 -3.86
CA TRP A 204 -17.49 -1.79 -3.92
C TRP A 204 -16.42 -2.32 -4.88
N VAL A 205 -15.93 -1.46 -5.75
CA VAL A 205 -14.92 -1.79 -6.75
C VAL A 205 -13.74 -0.85 -6.60
N ALA A 206 -12.51 -1.38 -6.58
CA ALA A 206 -11.33 -0.56 -6.69
C ALA A 206 -10.53 -0.93 -7.94
N LEU A 207 -10.32 0.06 -8.82
CA LEU A 207 -9.42 -0.09 -9.96
C LEU A 207 -7.99 0.19 -9.53
N THR A 208 -7.08 -0.72 -9.84
CA THR A 208 -5.65 -0.56 -9.59
C THR A 208 -4.82 -1.39 -10.57
N GLU A 209 -3.55 -1.58 -10.30
CA GLU A 209 -2.64 -2.41 -11.10
C GLU A 209 -1.72 -3.22 -10.21
N SER A 210 -1.15 -4.29 -10.76
CA SER A 210 -0.15 -5.12 -10.09
C SER A 210 0.93 -5.58 -11.07
N ASP A 211 2.09 -6.00 -10.51
CA ASP A 211 3.23 -6.50 -11.29
C ASP A 211 3.75 -5.47 -12.30
N LEU A 212 3.84 -4.21 -11.88
CA LEU A 212 4.36 -3.12 -12.71
C LEU A 212 5.88 -3.27 -12.86
N LEU A 213 6.28 -3.95 -13.92
CA LEU A 213 7.67 -4.22 -14.29
C LEU A 213 7.87 -3.90 -15.77
N ASP A 214 8.94 -3.18 -16.11
CA ASP A 214 9.31 -2.75 -17.48
C ASP A 214 8.12 -2.20 -18.30
N TRP A 215 7.27 -1.42 -17.66
CA TRP A 215 6.09 -0.76 -18.21
C TRP A 215 5.89 0.58 -17.54
N SER A 216 5.03 1.46 -18.10
CA SER A 216 4.63 2.71 -17.44
C SER A 216 3.41 2.51 -16.55
N GLY A 217 3.34 3.24 -15.43
CA GLY A 217 2.22 3.22 -14.50
C GLY A 217 0.90 3.65 -15.16
N MET A 218 -0.18 2.98 -14.75
CA MET A 218 -1.53 3.29 -15.21
C MET A 218 -2.17 4.39 -14.36
N TRP A 219 -2.77 5.32 -15.06
CA TRP A 219 -3.68 6.36 -14.58
C TRP A 219 -5.03 6.22 -15.28
N LEU A 220 -6.04 6.98 -14.87
CA LEU A 220 -7.37 6.94 -15.48
C LEU A 220 -7.81 8.33 -15.94
N GLY A 221 -8.44 8.36 -17.11
CA GLY A 221 -9.19 9.51 -17.61
C GLY A 221 -10.57 9.09 -18.09
N GLY A 222 -11.43 10.07 -18.47
CA GLY A 222 -12.70 9.75 -19.12
C GLY A 222 -12.46 9.11 -20.48
N GLY A 223 -13.21 8.06 -20.80
CA GLY A 223 -13.24 7.44 -22.10
C GLY A 223 -14.27 8.07 -23.04
N ALA A 224 -14.35 7.55 -24.26
CA ALA A 224 -15.40 7.96 -25.20
C ALA A 224 -16.79 7.60 -24.67
N THR A 225 -17.77 8.48 -24.88
CA THR A 225 -19.16 8.22 -24.49
C THR A 225 -19.71 7.05 -25.30
N ASN A 226 -20.18 6.02 -24.62
CA ASN A 226 -20.78 4.86 -25.28
C ASN A 226 -22.23 5.14 -25.71
N THR A 227 -22.58 4.75 -26.93
CA THR A 227 -23.95 4.87 -27.49
C THR A 227 -24.97 4.00 -26.74
N GLY A 228 -24.52 3.04 -25.91
CA GLY A 228 -25.35 2.13 -25.11
C GLY A 228 -25.65 2.59 -23.68
N GLY A 229 -25.29 3.81 -23.32
CA GLY A 229 -25.39 4.32 -21.94
C GLY A 229 -24.23 3.83 -21.05
N GLY A 230 -24.07 4.50 -19.88
CA GLY A 230 -23.00 4.23 -18.94
C GLY A 230 -21.81 5.18 -19.07
N ILE A 231 -20.89 5.10 -18.12
CA ILE A 231 -19.69 5.96 -18.04
C ILE A 231 -18.46 5.09 -18.28
N THR A 232 -17.66 5.47 -19.26
CA THR A 232 -16.39 4.80 -19.57
C THR A 232 -15.22 5.56 -18.96
N LEU A 233 -14.35 4.85 -18.27
CA LEU A 233 -13.00 5.29 -17.93
C LEU A 233 -12.01 4.58 -18.85
N ALA A 234 -10.93 5.28 -19.21
CA ALA A 234 -9.88 4.76 -20.06
C ALA A 234 -8.52 4.79 -19.33
N ALA A 235 -7.73 3.77 -19.54
CA ALA A 235 -6.35 3.75 -19.09
C ALA A 235 -5.55 4.87 -19.77
N LYS A 236 -4.68 5.49 -19.00
CA LYS A 236 -3.64 6.42 -19.46
C LYS A 236 -2.32 5.98 -18.85
N LEU A 237 -1.27 5.96 -19.64
CA LEU A 237 0.05 5.61 -19.13
C LEU A 237 0.92 6.85 -19.01
N ALA A 238 1.80 6.86 -18.02
CA ALA A 238 2.80 7.90 -17.92
C ALA A 238 3.71 7.87 -19.17
N PRO A 239 3.94 9.02 -19.85
CA PRO A 239 4.78 9.07 -21.04
C PRO A 239 6.25 8.80 -20.68
N ARG A 240 6.97 8.16 -21.58
CA ARG A 240 8.40 7.96 -21.43
C ARG A 240 9.12 9.31 -21.34
N ARG A 241 10.12 9.40 -20.45
CA ARG A 241 10.95 10.62 -20.34
C ARG A 241 11.90 10.80 -21.52
N GLU A 242 12.23 9.73 -22.22
CA GLU A 242 13.14 9.73 -23.38
C GLU A 242 12.46 9.06 -24.58
N GLY A 243 12.50 9.75 -25.73
CA GLY A 243 11.89 9.27 -26.96
C GLY A 243 10.36 9.44 -27.01
N LEU A 244 9.75 8.78 -27.99
CA LEU A 244 8.30 8.81 -28.21
C LEU A 244 7.62 7.62 -27.55
N GLY A 245 6.29 7.77 -27.32
CA GLY A 245 5.42 6.71 -26.82
C GLY A 245 5.42 6.57 -25.31
N LEU A 246 4.80 5.50 -24.84
CA LEU A 246 4.53 5.24 -23.44
C LEU A 246 5.38 4.10 -22.87
N VAL A 247 5.67 3.09 -23.70
CA VAL A 247 6.51 1.93 -23.36
C VAL A 247 7.34 1.56 -24.57
N ALA A 248 8.60 1.19 -24.36
CA ALA A 248 9.47 0.60 -25.39
C ALA A 248 10.07 -0.69 -24.86
N ALA A 249 9.80 -1.82 -25.53
CA ALA A 249 10.24 -3.13 -25.06
C ALA A 249 10.53 -4.10 -26.23
N ARG A 250 11.05 -5.26 -25.88
CA ARG A 250 11.29 -6.38 -26.81
C ARG A 250 10.38 -7.55 -26.45
N THR A 251 9.98 -8.32 -27.46
CA THR A 251 9.22 -9.55 -27.25
C THR A 251 10.15 -10.73 -26.95
N PRO A 252 9.75 -11.74 -26.14
CA PRO A 252 8.44 -11.82 -25.49
C PRO A 252 8.31 -10.80 -24.35
N HIS A 253 7.10 -10.23 -24.15
CA HIS A 253 6.85 -9.26 -23.12
C HIS A 253 5.44 -9.41 -22.54
N VAL A 254 5.25 -8.98 -21.29
CA VAL A 254 3.95 -8.94 -20.62
C VAL A 254 3.68 -7.57 -20.02
N SER A 255 2.44 -7.09 -20.12
CA SER A 255 2.04 -5.88 -19.43
C SER A 255 1.82 -6.16 -17.93
N PRO A 256 1.76 -5.12 -17.07
CA PRO A 256 1.22 -5.25 -15.73
C PRO A 256 -0.22 -5.79 -15.74
N TRP A 257 -0.65 -6.33 -14.61
CA TRP A 257 -2.05 -6.68 -14.41
C TRP A 257 -2.89 -5.42 -14.20
N ARG A 258 -4.00 -5.31 -14.91
CA ARG A 258 -5.08 -4.37 -14.64
C ARG A 258 -6.03 -5.05 -13.67
N VAL A 259 -6.31 -4.42 -12.53
CA VAL A 259 -6.92 -5.07 -11.37
C VAL A 259 -8.25 -4.40 -11.02
N LEU A 260 -9.29 -5.22 -10.90
CA LEU A 260 -10.58 -4.87 -10.31
C LEU A 260 -10.70 -5.62 -8.99
N MET A 261 -10.46 -4.96 -7.86
CA MET A 261 -10.80 -5.49 -6.54
C MET A 261 -12.31 -5.34 -6.35
N ILE A 262 -12.98 -6.36 -5.82
CA ILE A 262 -14.44 -6.39 -5.71
C ILE A 262 -14.83 -6.93 -4.33
N GLY A 263 -15.69 -6.19 -3.61
CA GLY A 263 -16.21 -6.60 -2.31
C GLY A 263 -17.64 -6.12 -2.10
N ARG A 264 -18.47 -6.87 -1.36
CA ARG A 264 -19.83 -6.43 -1.01
C ARG A 264 -19.81 -5.19 -0.10
N GLU A 265 -18.78 -5.11 0.74
CA GLU A 265 -18.54 -4.02 1.67
C GLU A 265 -17.15 -3.46 1.45
N PRO A 266 -16.89 -2.17 1.70
CA PRO A 266 -15.59 -1.56 1.43
C PRO A 266 -14.47 -2.16 2.29
N GLY A 267 -14.77 -2.65 3.49
CA GLY A 267 -13.81 -3.33 4.37
C GLY A 267 -13.21 -4.60 3.75
N ARG A 268 -13.95 -5.30 2.87
CA ARG A 268 -13.44 -6.50 2.18
C ARG A 268 -12.31 -6.18 1.22
N LEU A 269 -12.27 -4.97 0.67
CA LEU A 269 -11.16 -4.52 -0.17
C LEU A 269 -9.88 -4.33 0.66
N ILE A 270 -9.99 -3.86 1.90
CA ILE A 270 -8.85 -3.73 2.82
C ILE A 270 -8.24 -5.12 3.13
N GLU A 271 -9.08 -6.14 3.27
CA GLU A 271 -8.65 -7.51 3.55
C GLU A 271 -8.05 -8.24 2.34
N SER A 272 -8.28 -7.75 1.12
CA SER A 272 -7.86 -8.39 -0.13
C SER A 272 -6.34 -8.47 -0.26
N ASP A 273 -5.85 -9.62 -0.74
CA ASP A 273 -4.45 -9.85 -1.11
C ASP A 273 -4.25 -9.88 -2.65
N LEU A 274 -5.24 -9.41 -3.41
CA LEU A 274 -5.29 -9.56 -4.87
C LEU A 274 -4.07 -8.94 -5.57
N VAL A 275 -3.64 -7.74 -5.15
CA VAL A 275 -2.45 -7.08 -5.73
C VAL A 275 -1.21 -7.95 -5.52
N SER A 276 -1.02 -8.48 -4.33
CA SER A 276 0.13 -9.36 -4.04
C SER A 276 0.01 -10.72 -4.74
N ASN A 277 -1.18 -11.31 -4.83
CA ASN A 277 -1.38 -12.59 -5.52
C ASN A 277 -1.13 -12.52 -7.03
N LEU A 278 -1.36 -11.36 -7.66
CA LEU A 278 -1.07 -11.13 -9.07
C LEU A 278 0.40 -10.79 -9.35
N ALA A 279 1.13 -10.31 -8.35
CA ALA A 279 2.54 -9.96 -8.50
C ALA A 279 3.43 -11.20 -8.66
N THR A 280 4.55 -11.02 -9.35
CA THR A 280 5.59 -12.04 -9.52
C THR A 280 6.07 -12.54 -8.15
N PRO A 281 6.17 -13.87 -7.95
CA PRO A 281 6.67 -14.45 -6.71
C PRO A 281 8.08 -13.96 -6.33
N CYS A 282 8.41 -14.07 -5.02
CA CYS A 282 9.69 -13.65 -4.48
C CYS A 282 10.87 -14.22 -5.27
N GLN A 283 11.79 -13.34 -5.65
CA GLN A 283 13.00 -13.66 -6.42
C GLN A 283 14.29 -13.63 -5.61
N LEU A 284 14.23 -13.31 -4.31
CA LEU A 284 15.38 -13.35 -3.41
C LEU A 284 15.55 -14.76 -2.84
N ALA A 285 16.77 -15.28 -2.89
CA ALA A 285 17.11 -16.60 -2.36
C ALA A 285 17.05 -16.66 -0.83
N ASP A 286 17.44 -15.58 -0.15
CA ASP A 286 17.37 -15.42 1.30
C ASP A 286 16.66 -14.10 1.64
N THR A 287 15.63 -14.19 2.46
CA THR A 287 14.88 -13.04 2.98
C THR A 287 14.93 -12.96 4.51
N SER A 288 15.74 -13.80 5.16
CA SER A 288 15.80 -13.90 6.62
C SER A 288 16.36 -12.66 7.32
N TRP A 289 17.15 -11.87 6.59
CA TRP A 289 17.75 -10.62 7.04
C TRP A 289 16.78 -9.42 7.00
N ILE A 290 15.67 -9.52 6.26
CA ILE A 290 14.63 -8.51 6.19
C ILE A 290 13.85 -8.50 7.51
N LYS A 291 13.94 -7.40 8.26
CA LYS A 291 13.35 -7.25 9.60
C LYS A 291 12.52 -5.97 9.66
N PRO A 292 11.20 -6.05 9.44
CA PRO A 292 10.31 -4.93 9.68
C PRO A 292 10.35 -4.42 11.12
N GLY A 293 9.93 -3.18 11.35
CA GLY A 293 9.89 -2.62 12.70
C GLY A 293 9.61 -1.12 12.74
N MET A 294 9.41 -0.63 13.96
CA MET A 294 9.25 0.80 14.23
C MET A 294 10.58 1.54 14.11
N MET A 295 10.51 2.81 13.71
CA MET A 295 11.66 3.67 13.47
C MET A 295 11.45 5.04 14.11
N ALA A 296 12.43 5.55 14.86
CA ALA A 296 12.47 6.94 15.24
C ALA A 296 12.97 7.79 14.06
N TRP A 297 12.29 8.90 13.78
CA TRP A 297 12.59 9.78 12.66
C TRP A 297 12.95 11.18 13.12
N ASP A 298 14.13 11.68 12.72
CA ASP A 298 14.78 12.84 13.32
C ASP A 298 14.47 14.19 12.66
N HIS A 299 13.76 14.21 11.51
CA HIS A 299 13.87 15.44 10.73
C HIS A 299 12.58 16.21 10.48
N TRP A 300 11.66 15.69 9.68
CA TRP A 300 10.60 16.50 9.10
C TRP A 300 9.64 17.10 10.13
N TRP A 301 9.26 16.33 11.12
CA TRP A 301 8.25 16.73 12.08
C TRP A 301 8.75 17.80 13.04
N SER A 302 9.95 17.65 13.51
CA SER A 302 10.54 18.47 14.59
C SER A 302 11.24 19.73 14.07
N GLY A 303 10.64 20.50 13.24
CA GLY A 303 11.11 21.74 12.58
C GLY A 303 12.22 22.58 13.16
N GLY A 304 13.33 22.03 13.56
CA GLY A 304 14.46 22.70 14.16
C GLY A 304 15.53 21.70 14.59
N VAL A 305 15.33 20.42 14.27
CA VAL A 305 16.32 19.37 14.51
C VAL A 305 17.59 19.69 13.72
N ARG A 306 18.70 19.72 14.43
CA ARG A 306 20.01 19.92 13.80
C ARG A 306 20.58 18.59 13.36
N MET A 307 21.18 18.57 12.16
CA MET A 307 21.91 17.42 11.66
C MET A 307 23.31 17.42 12.31
N ASP A 308 23.39 16.99 13.58
CA ASP A 308 24.63 16.81 14.34
C ASP A 308 24.58 15.54 15.20
N THR A 309 25.76 15.06 15.60
CA THR A 309 25.91 13.83 16.38
C THR A 309 25.10 13.84 17.68
N ALA A 310 25.09 14.96 18.41
CA ALA A 310 24.41 15.06 19.70
C ALA A 310 22.89 14.94 19.56
N THR A 311 22.32 15.58 18.54
CA THR A 311 20.89 15.51 18.24
C THR A 311 20.50 14.10 17.78
N LEU A 312 21.23 13.50 16.85
CA LEU A 312 20.97 12.16 16.36
C LEU A 312 21.01 11.08 17.46
N LYS A 313 21.92 11.23 18.44
CA LYS A 313 21.96 10.35 19.61
C LYS A 313 20.71 10.44 20.48
N GLN A 314 19.98 11.57 20.50
CA GLN A 314 18.70 11.66 21.22
C GLN A 314 17.62 10.79 20.57
N TYR A 315 17.58 10.72 19.22
CA TYR A 315 16.64 9.86 18.49
C TYR A 315 17.04 8.37 18.56
N ILE A 316 18.32 8.05 18.57
CA ILE A 316 18.79 6.68 18.85
C ILE A 316 18.36 6.27 20.28
N GLN A 317 18.51 7.19 21.27
CA GLN A 317 18.06 6.93 22.64
C GLN A 317 16.54 6.76 22.70
N LEU A 318 15.75 7.58 21.97
CA LEU A 318 14.31 7.40 21.86
C LEU A 318 13.96 6.00 21.33
N ALA A 319 14.58 5.59 20.21
CA ALA A 319 14.34 4.26 19.66
C ALA A 319 14.61 3.15 20.69
N ALA A 320 15.73 3.27 21.43
CA ALA A 320 16.08 2.32 22.48
C ALA A 320 15.07 2.32 23.66
N ASP A 321 14.64 3.49 24.14
CA ASP A 321 13.67 3.64 25.23
C ASP A 321 12.29 3.10 24.88
N MET A 322 11.95 3.15 23.57
CA MET A 322 10.71 2.63 23.01
C MET A 322 10.79 1.14 22.64
N GLY A 323 11.98 0.55 22.61
CA GLY A 323 12.18 -0.80 22.11
C GLY A 323 12.07 -0.92 20.58
N TRP A 324 12.23 0.19 19.86
CA TRP A 324 12.19 0.23 18.39
C TRP A 324 13.55 -0.13 17.82
N PRO A 325 13.59 -0.98 16.77
CA PRO A 325 14.86 -1.47 16.23
C PRO A 325 15.64 -0.44 15.41
N TYR A 326 15.00 0.68 15.01
CA TYR A 326 15.59 1.58 14.02
C TYR A 326 15.55 3.06 14.40
N GLN A 327 16.53 3.79 13.85
CA GLN A 327 16.51 5.25 13.75
C GLN A 327 16.90 5.65 12.33
N LEU A 328 16.17 6.57 11.73
CA LEU A 328 16.44 7.16 10.43
C LEU A 328 17.27 8.44 10.61
N VAL A 329 18.47 8.46 10.02
CA VAL A 329 19.26 9.68 9.81
C VAL A 329 18.81 10.30 8.50
N ASP A 330 18.00 11.34 8.59
CA ASP A 330 17.31 11.92 7.42
C ASP A 330 18.23 12.92 6.66
N TRP A 331 17.69 13.76 5.82
CA TRP A 331 18.40 14.55 4.81
C TRP A 331 19.57 15.39 5.35
N LYS A 332 20.54 15.69 4.47
CA LYS A 332 21.77 16.48 4.75
C LYS A 332 22.83 15.76 5.60
N TRP A 333 22.68 14.50 5.96
CA TRP A 333 23.74 13.80 6.69
C TRP A 333 25.04 13.63 5.86
N TYR A 334 24.94 13.61 4.51
CA TYR A 334 26.07 13.60 3.59
C TYR A 334 26.38 15.00 2.99
N GLY A 335 25.76 16.05 3.55
CA GLY A 335 25.91 17.43 3.09
C GLY A 335 24.80 17.88 2.15
N ASP A 336 25.13 18.78 1.22
CA ASP A 336 24.15 19.26 0.24
C ASP A 336 23.82 18.16 -0.77
N TYR A 337 22.53 17.92 -0.96
CA TYR A 337 21.97 16.95 -1.89
C TYR A 337 21.53 17.62 -3.20
N ASN A 338 21.31 16.79 -4.25
CA ASN A 338 20.88 17.24 -5.58
C ASN A 338 21.82 18.30 -6.17
N LYS A 339 23.11 18.14 -5.92
CA LYS A 339 24.19 18.97 -6.48
C LYS A 339 25.13 18.11 -7.31
N THR A 340 25.82 18.74 -8.26
CA THR A 340 26.78 18.04 -9.13
C THR A 340 27.93 17.38 -8.36
N ASN A 341 28.29 17.92 -7.21
CA ASN A 341 29.33 17.43 -6.30
C ASN A 341 28.78 16.67 -5.08
N ALA A 342 27.48 16.39 -5.02
CA ALA A 342 26.92 15.59 -3.93
C ALA A 342 27.53 14.19 -3.96
N ASN A 343 27.93 13.70 -2.78
CA ASN A 343 28.54 12.38 -2.63
C ASN A 343 27.92 11.65 -1.44
N ILE A 344 27.15 10.63 -1.72
CA ILE A 344 26.42 9.82 -0.74
C ILE A 344 27.31 8.89 0.10
N THR A 345 28.62 8.85 -0.16
CA THR A 345 29.61 8.16 0.68
C THR A 345 30.30 9.09 1.70
N ASN A 346 30.09 10.40 1.59
CA ASN A 346 30.61 11.38 2.53
C ASN A 346 29.70 11.50 3.75
N VAL A 347 30.25 12.11 4.80
CA VAL A 347 29.50 12.50 6.02
C VAL A 347 29.74 13.97 6.26
N THR A 348 28.67 14.73 6.58
CA THR A 348 28.83 16.16 6.91
C THR A 348 29.70 16.33 8.15
N PRO A 349 30.54 17.38 8.26
CA PRO A 349 31.48 17.55 9.40
C PRO A 349 30.84 17.61 10.79
N ALA A 350 29.53 17.94 10.86
CA ALA A 350 28.80 18.00 12.13
C ALA A 350 28.38 16.62 12.65
N VAL A 351 28.50 15.57 11.83
CA VAL A 351 28.08 14.19 12.16
C VAL A 351 29.31 13.29 12.24
N ASP A 352 29.57 12.71 13.39
CA ASP A 352 30.52 11.60 13.57
C ASP A 352 29.78 10.28 13.38
N MET A 353 29.84 9.72 12.16
CA MET A 353 29.14 8.48 11.82
C MET A 353 29.69 7.28 12.61
N ASP A 354 30.96 7.25 12.94
CA ASP A 354 31.55 6.14 13.70
C ASP A 354 31.09 6.20 15.17
N GLU A 355 30.96 7.39 15.75
CA GLU A 355 30.35 7.56 17.07
C GLU A 355 28.88 7.15 17.07
N LEU A 356 28.10 7.57 16.07
CA LEU A 356 26.68 7.21 15.97
C LEU A 356 26.48 5.70 15.86
N ARG A 357 27.25 5.04 15.01
CA ARG A 357 27.17 3.59 14.81
C ARG A 357 27.50 2.82 16.10
N ARG A 358 28.56 3.23 16.82
CA ARG A 358 28.91 2.63 18.11
C ARG A 358 27.79 2.83 19.13
N PHE A 359 27.29 4.06 19.25
CA PHE A 359 26.20 4.37 20.19
C PHE A 359 24.92 3.61 19.85
N ALA A 360 24.54 3.53 18.58
CA ALA A 360 23.39 2.76 18.12
C ALA A 360 23.55 1.25 18.44
N GLN A 361 24.73 0.68 18.20
CA GLN A 361 25.03 -0.70 18.54
C GLN A 361 24.94 -0.96 20.05
N GLU A 362 25.47 -0.10 20.89
CA GLU A 362 25.35 -0.16 22.36
C GLU A 362 23.89 -0.13 22.82
N LYS A 363 23.03 0.55 22.08
CA LYS A 363 21.59 0.66 22.36
C LYS A 363 20.75 -0.41 21.68
N ASN A 364 21.35 -1.33 20.92
CA ASN A 364 20.66 -2.32 20.10
C ASN A 364 19.69 -1.70 19.07
N VAL A 365 20.08 -0.56 18.50
CA VAL A 365 19.38 0.17 17.45
C VAL A 365 20.23 0.13 16.16
N ARG A 366 19.61 -0.05 15.02
CA ARG A 366 20.27 0.01 13.71
C ARG A 366 19.85 1.28 12.97
N LEU A 367 20.79 1.85 12.22
CA LEU A 367 20.56 3.09 11.49
C LEU A 367 19.98 2.82 10.10
N TRP A 368 19.15 3.75 9.66
CA TRP A 368 18.75 3.95 8.27
C TRP A 368 19.29 5.29 7.78
N LEU A 369 19.53 5.42 6.45
CA LEU A 369 20.06 6.64 5.85
C LEU A 369 19.15 7.15 4.76
N TRP A 370 18.88 8.46 4.75
CA TRP A 370 18.15 9.13 3.69
C TRP A 370 19.05 9.45 2.50
N LEU A 371 18.54 9.31 1.27
CA LEU A 371 19.24 9.57 0.03
C LEU A 371 18.35 10.32 -0.96
N TYR A 372 18.91 11.26 -1.72
CA TYR A 372 18.24 11.87 -2.86
C TYR A 372 18.46 11.02 -4.12
N TRP A 373 17.41 10.68 -4.88
CA TRP A 373 17.50 9.69 -5.95
C TRP A 373 18.54 10.02 -7.04
N THR A 374 18.69 11.31 -7.45
CA THR A 374 19.68 11.67 -8.48
C THR A 374 21.12 11.52 -7.99
N ASP A 375 21.35 11.64 -6.67
CA ASP A 375 22.69 11.43 -6.08
C ASP A 375 23.01 9.93 -6.01
N VAL A 376 21.98 9.09 -5.86
CA VAL A 376 22.10 7.63 -5.91
C VAL A 376 22.39 7.13 -7.32
N ASP A 377 21.71 7.70 -8.33
CA ASP A 377 21.81 7.26 -9.73
C ASP A 377 23.09 7.78 -10.43
N ARG A 378 23.57 8.96 -10.04
CA ARG A 378 24.70 9.63 -10.69
C ARG A 378 25.95 8.75 -10.68
N ASN A 379 26.45 8.39 -11.89
CA ASN A 379 27.61 7.52 -12.09
C ASN A 379 27.50 6.17 -11.34
N ASP A 380 26.28 5.67 -11.16
CA ASP A 380 26.00 4.45 -10.38
C ASP A 380 26.57 4.51 -8.95
N ALA A 381 26.51 5.67 -8.28
CA ALA A 381 27.09 5.90 -6.96
C ALA A 381 26.57 4.92 -5.90
N TYR A 382 25.36 4.36 -6.09
CA TYR A 382 24.78 3.34 -5.21
C TYR A 382 25.69 2.09 -5.06
N LYS A 383 26.50 1.74 -6.08
CA LYS A 383 27.36 0.55 -6.02
C LYS A 383 28.42 0.65 -4.93
N GLU A 384 29.09 1.79 -4.83
CA GLU A 384 30.06 2.07 -3.77
C GLU A 384 29.36 2.31 -2.42
N ALA A 385 28.27 3.10 -2.45
CA ALA A 385 27.57 3.48 -1.24
C ALA A 385 26.94 2.28 -0.52
N PHE A 386 26.25 1.38 -1.23
CA PHE A 386 25.59 0.23 -0.61
C PHE A 386 26.61 -0.75 0.00
N ALA A 387 27.74 -0.98 -0.66
CA ALA A 387 28.85 -1.75 -0.11
C ALA A 387 29.44 -1.10 1.16
N LEU A 388 29.51 0.24 1.22
CA LEU A 388 29.95 0.97 2.39
C LEU A 388 28.91 0.86 3.53
N TYR A 389 27.62 1.02 3.22
CA TYR A 389 26.53 0.95 4.20
C TYR A 389 26.42 -0.44 4.83
N GLU A 390 26.62 -1.50 4.05
CA GLU A 390 26.70 -2.87 4.59
C GLU A 390 27.85 -2.99 5.60
N LYS A 391 29.06 -2.47 5.28
CA LYS A 391 30.20 -2.43 6.22
C LYS A 391 29.90 -1.61 7.47
N TRP A 392 29.11 -0.55 7.34
CA TRP A 392 28.67 0.27 8.46
C TRP A 392 27.58 -0.39 9.31
N GLY A 393 26.98 -1.50 8.86
CA GLY A 393 25.88 -2.18 9.54
C GLY A 393 24.54 -1.44 9.43
N ILE A 394 24.40 -0.59 8.42
CA ILE A 394 23.14 0.12 8.10
C ILE A 394 22.06 -0.92 7.78
N ALA A 395 20.83 -0.68 8.24
CA ALA A 395 19.71 -1.60 8.05
C ALA A 395 18.98 -1.38 6.72
N GLY A 396 18.99 -0.16 6.22
CA GLY A 396 18.27 0.20 5.01
C GLY A 396 18.42 1.67 4.64
N VAL A 397 17.79 2.05 3.55
CA VAL A 397 17.82 3.40 3.00
C VAL A 397 16.42 3.92 2.69
N LYS A 398 16.19 5.20 2.98
CA LYS A 398 15.05 5.97 2.49
C LYS A 398 15.54 6.72 1.25
N ILE A 399 14.96 6.43 0.07
CA ILE A 399 15.32 7.11 -1.18
C ILE A 399 14.15 7.97 -1.63
N ASP A 400 14.41 9.24 -1.94
CA ASP A 400 13.37 10.28 -2.01
C ASP A 400 13.38 11.08 -3.32
N PHE A 401 12.20 11.67 -3.66
CA PHE A 401 11.98 12.61 -4.77
C PHE A 401 12.03 12.02 -6.19
N MET A 402 11.58 10.78 -6.39
CA MET A 402 11.50 10.18 -7.75
C MET A 402 10.36 10.77 -8.59
N ASP A 403 9.20 11.06 -7.98
CA ASP A 403 8.04 11.79 -8.53
C ASP A 403 7.53 11.30 -9.90
N SER A 404 7.69 10.02 -10.24
CA SER A 404 7.29 9.48 -11.52
C SER A 404 7.06 7.97 -11.47
N ASP A 405 6.17 7.47 -12.34
CA ASP A 405 5.96 6.06 -12.66
C ASP A 405 6.10 5.81 -14.18
N ASP A 406 6.89 6.63 -14.88
CA ASP A 406 7.29 6.32 -16.24
C ASP A 406 8.16 5.05 -16.31
N GLN A 407 8.23 4.40 -17.47
CA GLN A 407 8.95 3.14 -17.62
C GLN A 407 10.41 3.20 -17.13
N PHE A 408 11.12 4.33 -17.33
CA PHE A 408 12.49 4.48 -16.82
C PHE A 408 12.52 4.40 -15.29
N MET A 409 11.63 5.12 -14.61
CA MET A 409 11.59 5.14 -13.16
C MET A 409 11.14 3.79 -12.58
N VAL A 410 10.16 3.13 -13.21
CA VAL A 410 9.75 1.77 -12.82
C VAL A 410 10.95 0.80 -12.87
N ASN A 411 11.72 0.82 -13.96
CA ASN A 411 12.92 -0.01 -14.09
C ASN A 411 14.01 0.38 -13.09
N TRP A 412 14.13 1.66 -12.77
CA TRP A 412 15.06 2.17 -11.77
C TRP A 412 14.75 1.64 -10.36
N TYR A 413 13.46 1.61 -9.97
CA TYR A 413 13.03 1.04 -8.69
C TYR A 413 13.43 -0.44 -8.56
N GLU A 414 13.17 -1.24 -9.58
CA GLU A 414 13.55 -2.65 -9.58
C GLU A 414 15.08 -2.80 -9.50
N LYS A 415 15.83 -2.08 -10.35
CA LYS A 415 17.32 -2.07 -10.38
C LYS A 415 17.90 -1.78 -9.00
N LEU A 416 17.44 -0.71 -8.35
CA LEU A 416 17.95 -0.29 -7.03
C LEU A 416 17.55 -1.26 -5.92
N THR A 417 16.33 -1.81 -5.96
CA THR A 417 15.88 -2.77 -4.98
C THR A 417 16.71 -4.04 -5.03
N ARG A 418 17.07 -4.53 -6.24
CA ARG A 418 17.96 -5.68 -6.42
C ARG A 418 19.37 -5.37 -5.92
N ALA A 419 19.94 -4.24 -6.30
CA ALA A 419 21.27 -3.83 -5.83
C ALA A 419 21.33 -3.69 -4.30
N ALA A 420 20.30 -3.15 -3.67
CA ALA A 420 20.21 -3.06 -2.22
C ALA A 420 20.12 -4.44 -1.55
N ALA A 421 19.41 -5.39 -2.17
CA ALA A 421 19.33 -6.76 -1.65
C ALA A 421 20.69 -7.48 -1.64
N GLU A 422 21.56 -7.23 -2.62
CA GLU A 422 22.93 -7.78 -2.67
C GLU A 422 23.77 -7.34 -1.46
N HIS A 423 23.42 -6.21 -0.83
CA HIS A 423 24.07 -5.63 0.35
C HIS A 423 23.21 -5.71 1.63
N HIS A 424 22.18 -6.54 1.66
CA HIS A 424 21.28 -6.72 2.79
C HIS A 424 20.65 -5.41 3.30
N LEU A 425 20.32 -4.48 2.37
CA LEU A 425 19.67 -3.21 2.67
C LEU A 425 18.18 -3.27 2.33
N MET A 426 17.35 -2.90 3.30
CA MET A 426 15.93 -2.64 3.08
C MET A 426 15.74 -1.25 2.46
N ILE A 427 14.64 -1.05 1.72
CA ILE A 427 14.33 0.25 1.09
C ILE A 427 12.94 0.73 1.50
N ASN A 428 12.86 2.03 1.80
CA ASN A 428 11.65 2.83 1.88
C ASN A 428 11.74 3.94 0.81
N PHE A 429 10.86 3.91 -0.19
CA PHE A 429 10.82 4.95 -1.23
C PHE A 429 9.86 6.07 -0.84
N HIS A 430 10.32 7.33 -0.94
CA HIS A 430 9.57 8.55 -0.74
C HIS A 430 9.53 9.42 -2.00
N GLY A 431 8.59 10.39 -2.08
CA GLY A 431 8.33 11.04 -3.36
C GLY A 431 8.02 10.00 -4.43
N ALA A 432 7.19 9.04 -4.12
CA ALA A 432 7.07 7.77 -4.83
C ALA A 432 5.66 7.55 -5.40
N TYR A 433 5.54 6.73 -6.43
CA TYR A 433 4.23 6.22 -6.85
C TYR A 433 3.75 5.09 -5.92
N LYS A 434 2.43 4.82 -5.90
CA LYS A 434 1.79 3.75 -5.13
C LYS A 434 2.47 2.38 -5.28
N PRO A 435 2.38 1.47 -4.31
CA PRO A 435 2.81 0.07 -4.47
C PRO A 435 2.06 -0.64 -5.61
N THR A 436 2.72 -1.64 -6.18
CA THR A 436 2.20 -2.48 -7.27
C THR A 436 2.61 -3.95 -7.11
N GLY A 437 2.86 -4.39 -5.86
CA GLY A 437 3.26 -5.76 -5.56
C GLY A 437 4.76 -6.05 -5.67
N LEU A 438 5.62 -5.04 -5.89
CA LEU A 438 7.07 -5.24 -5.92
C LEU A 438 7.60 -5.78 -4.57
N ASP A 439 6.95 -5.45 -3.47
CA ASP A 439 7.22 -5.97 -2.12
C ASP A 439 7.06 -7.50 -1.99
N ARG A 440 6.25 -8.14 -2.83
CA ARG A 440 6.22 -9.61 -2.96
C ARG A 440 7.43 -10.14 -3.73
N THR A 441 7.77 -9.48 -4.85
CA THR A 441 8.84 -9.91 -5.75
C THR A 441 10.22 -9.68 -5.14
N LEU A 442 10.42 -8.52 -4.53
CA LEU A 442 11.64 -8.06 -3.87
C LEU A 442 11.28 -7.52 -2.47
N PRO A 443 11.11 -8.40 -1.47
CA PRO A 443 10.60 -8.03 -0.16
C PRO A 443 11.53 -7.12 0.66
N ASN A 444 12.71 -6.79 0.20
CA ASN A 444 13.53 -5.74 0.78
C ASN A 444 13.04 -4.32 0.44
N GLN A 445 12.13 -4.16 -0.52
CA GLN A 445 11.32 -2.95 -0.66
C GLN A 445 10.15 -3.06 0.30
N VAL A 446 10.33 -2.56 1.53
CA VAL A 446 9.40 -2.84 2.64
C VAL A 446 8.25 -1.86 2.74
N THR A 447 8.46 -0.60 2.37
CA THR A 447 7.45 0.46 2.46
C THR A 447 7.66 1.46 1.33
N ARG A 448 6.60 2.18 0.97
CA ARG A 448 6.62 3.20 -0.06
C ARG A 448 5.64 4.32 0.31
N GLU A 449 6.05 5.58 0.17
CA GLU A 449 5.17 6.71 0.42
C GLU A 449 4.02 6.76 -0.61
N GLY A 450 4.02 7.64 -1.57
CA GLY A 450 2.90 7.85 -2.49
C GLY A 450 1.59 8.11 -1.74
N ILE A 451 1.63 8.94 -0.71
CA ILE A 451 0.53 9.20 0.23
C ILE A 451 0.64 10.62 0.81
N LEU A 452 -0.47 11.31 0.92
CA LEU A 452 -0.53 12.57 1.67
C LEU A 452 -0.42 12.26 3.17
N GLY A 453 0.82 12.22 3.68
CA GLY A 453 1.17 11.81 5.03
C GLY A 453 1.14 12.92 6.06
N ASN A 454 1.46 12.57 7.31
CA ASN A 454 1.44 13.50 8.45
C ASN A 454 2.40 14.67 8.30
N GLU A 455 3.50 14.53 7.54
CA GLU A 455 4.47 15.61 7.34
C GLU A 455 3.83 16.89 6.74
N HIS A 456 2.76 16.74 5.97
CA HIS A 456 2.01 17.87 5.40
C HIS A 456 1.36 18.77 6.45
N ASN A 457 1.16 18.32 7.69
CA ASN A 457 0.63 19.14 8.79
C ASN A 457 1.53 20.33 9.13
N ARG A 458 2.81 20.30 8.74
CA ARG A 458 3.72 21.44 8.94
C ARG A 458 3.32 22.67 8.14
N TRP A 459 2.74 22.49 6.95
CA TRP A 459 2.48 23.58 5.99
C TRP A 459 1.07 23.61 5.44
N SER A 460 0.23 22.61 5.73
CA SER A 460 -1.15 22.58 5.26
C SER A 460 -2.10 21.92 6.27
N ALA A 461 -3.40 22.20 6.13
CA ALA A 461 -4.44 21.54 6.93
C ALA A 461 -5.13 20.38 6.16
N ARG A 462 -4.47 19.84 5.13
CA ARG A 462 -5.03 18.83 4.23
C ARG A 462 -5.19 17.44 4.88
N VAL A 463 -4.38 17.12 5.90
CA VAL A 463 -4.44 15.83 6.61
C VAL A 463 -5.58 15.86 7.62
N THR A 464 -6.82 15.85 7.11
CA THR A 464 -8.04 15.91 7.91
C THR A 464 -8.43 14.56 8.50
N PRO A 465 -9.33 14.50 9.50
CA PRO A 465 -9.88 13.24 9.99
C PRO A 465 -10.53 12.40 8.89
N GLU A 466 -11.28 13.02 7.97
CA GLU A 466 -11.90 12.36 6.82
C GLU A 466 -10.85 11.75 5.89
N HIS A 467 -9.76 12.47 5.63
CA HIS A 467 -8.63 11.95 4.84
C HIS A 467 -8.04 10.71 5.50
N LYS A 468 -7.74 10.78 6.82
CA LYS A 468 -7.18 9.65 7.57
C LYS A 468 -8.09 8.40 7.51
N VAL A 469 -9.42 8.56 7.62
CA VAL A 469 -10.36 7.43 7.51
C VAL A 469 -10.49 6.92 6.08
N THR A 470 -10.28 7.77 5.06
CA THR A 470 -10.42 7.38 3.64
C THR A 470 -9.24 6.56 3.13
N LEU A 471 -8.04 6.80 3.63
CA LEU A 471 -6.81 6.17 3.15
C LEU A 471 -6.81 4.64 3.18
N PRO A 472 -7.32 3.94 4.22
CA PRO A 472 -7.41 2.47 4.22
C PRO A 472 -8.25 1.90 3.09
N PHE A 473 -9.30 2.63 2.66
CA PHE A 473 -10.21 2.23 1.58
C PHE A 473 -9.74 2.65 0.18
N THR A 474 -8.64 3.37 0.09
CA THR A 474 -8.10 3.90 -1.17
C THR A 474 -6.61 3.58 -1.29
N ARG A 475 -5.72 4.47 -0.87
CA ARG A 475 -4.26 4.34 -1.03
C ARG A 475 -3.70 2.99 -0.52
N PHE A 476 -4.14 2.53 0.66
CA PHE A 476 -3.63 1.29 1.25
C PHE A 476 -4.13 0.01 0.58
N LEU A 477 -5.11 0.09 -0.35
CA LEU A 477 -5.50 -1.05 -1.18
C LEU A 477 -4.38 -1.49 -2.12
N ALA A 478 -3.52 -0.57 -2.53
CA ALA A 478 -2.37 -0.85 -3.38
C ALA A 478 -1.22 -1.57 -2.65
N GLY A 479 -1.12 -1.41 -1.34
CA GLY A 479 -0.06 -1.98 -0.51
C GLY A 479 0.47 -1.03 0.57
N PRO A 480 1.56 -1.39 1.26
CA PRO A 480 2.12 -0.66 2.38
C PRO A 480 2.39 0.82 2.10
N GLY A 481 2.22 1.66 3.13
CA GLY A 481 2.43 3.11 3.01
C GLY A 481 3.16 3.70 4.21
N ASP A 482 4.06 4.67 3.97
CA ASP A 482 4.73 5.43 5.02
C ASP A 482 4.00 6.76 5.24
N PHE A 483 2.98 6.72 6.09
CA PHE A 483 2.18 7.89 6.47
C PHE A 483 2.86 8.74 7.54
N THR A 484 3.87 8.22 8.22
CA THR A 484 4.58 8.83 9.35
C THR A 484 3.66 9.22 10.52
N PRO A 485 2.93 8.26 11.12
CA PRO A 485 2.04 8.54 12.25
C PRO A 485 2.82 8.84 13.53
N GLY A 486 2.11 9.24 14.60
CA GLY A 486 2.66 9.37 15.93
C GLY A 486 2.89 10.81 16.40
N GLY A 487 2.23 11.80 15.80
CA GLY A 487 2.23 13.17 16.30
C GLY A 487 1.49 13.28 17.62
N PHE A 488 2.15 13.82 18.66
CA PHE A 488 1.64 13.89 20.03
C PHE A 488 1.18 15.28 20.46
N LEU A 489 1.29 16.27 19.57
CA LEU A 489 0.63 17.56 19.72
C LEU A 489 -0.74 17.51 19.02
N ASN A 490 -1.69 16.89 19.67
CA ASN A 490 -3.00 16.61 19.14
C ASN A 490 -3.94 17.81 19.28
N ARG A 491 -4.70 18.14 18.23
CA ARG A 491 -5.67 19.24 18.23
C ARG A 491 -6.98 18.80 17.58
N GLN A 492 -8.09 19.26 18.14
CA GLN A 492 -9.35 19.19 17.40
C GLN A 492 -9.24 20.01 16.10
N PRO A 493 -9.93 19.62 15.01
CA PRO A 493 -9.78 20.30 13.71
C PRO A 493 -9.99 21.82 13.75
N GLY A 494 -10.89 22.31 14.64
CA GLY A 494 -11.14 23.73 14.83
C GLY A 494 -10.03 24.49 15.58
N GLN A 495 -9.13 23.77 16.24
CA GLN A 495 -8.01 24.32 17.02
C GLN A 495 -6.67 24.20 16.28
N PHE A 496 -6.59 23.30 15.29
CA PHE A 496 -5.36 23.01 14.53
C PHE A 496 -4.81 24.23 13.81
N LYS A 497 -3.50 24.40 13.87
CA LYS A 497 -2.75 25.43 13.14
C LYS A 497 -1.48 24.84 12.53
N THR A 498 -1.22 25.18 11.28
CA THR A 498 0.07 24.85 10.66
C THR A 498 1.21 25.55 11.37
N ASN A 499 2.23 24.79 11.75
CA ASN A 499 3.42 25.35 12.38
C ASN A 499 4.67 24.59 11.88
N PRO A 500 5.51 25.22 11.06
CA PRO A 500 6.70 24.55 10.51
C PRO A 500 7.80 24.26 11.53
N LYS A 501 7.72 24.85 12.73
CA LYS A 501 8.71 24.64 13.80
C LYS A 501 8.26 23.61 14.84
N GLN A 502 6.96 23.39 14.96
CA GLN A 502 6.38 22.47 15.93
C GLN A 502 5.03 22.00 15.37
N ALA A 503 5.08 20.96 14.56
CA ALA A 503 3.89 20.48 13.87
C ALA A 503 2.87 19.87 14.84
N GLU A 504 1.60 20.13 14.57
CA GLU A 504 0.45 19.58 15.27
C GLU A 504 -0.25 18.55 14.36
N VAL A 505 -1.09 17.69 14.93
CA VAL A 505 -1.97 16.78 14.19
C VAL A 505 -3.43 17.05 14.47
N GLN A 506 -4.28 16.93 13.44
CA GLN A 506 -5.72 16.99 13.58
C GLN A 506 -6.27 15.65 14.13
N GLY A 507 -7.05 15.72 15.19
CA GLY A 507 -7.67 14.58 15.85
C GLY A 507 -7.07 14.27 17.23
N THR A 508 -7.71 13.34 17.94
CA THR A 508 -7.30 12.97 19.30
C THR A 508 -6.02 12.14 19.35
N ARG A 509 -5.44 12.01 20.53
CA ARG A 509 -4.31 11.11 20.80
C ARG A 509 -4.65 9.67 20.39
N CYS A 510 -5.84 9.19 20.73
CA CYS A 510 -6.26 7.83 20.38
C CYS A 510 -6.48 7.65 18.88
N ALA A 511 -6.95 8.69 18.16
CA ALA A 511 -7.01 8.66 16.71
C ALA A 511 -5.62 8.46 16.10
N GLU A 512 -4.62 9.18 16.58
CA GLU A 512 -3.24 9.05 16.09
C GLU A 512 -2.64 7.67 16.43
N LEU A 513 -2.88 7.15 17.63
CA LEU A 513 -2.45 5.79 18.00
C LEU A 513 -3.11 4.72 17.12
N SER A 514 -4.37 4.93 16.70
CA SER A 514 -5.10 3.94 15.89
C SER A 514 -4.47 3.71 14.51
N LEU A 515 -3.76 4.71 13.97
CA LEU A 515 -3.10 4.61 12.67
C LEU A 515 -2.04 3.51 12.62
N PHE A 516 -1.38 3.21 13.74
CA PHE A 516 -0.41 2.11 13.84
C PHE A 516 -1.05 0.72 13.71
N VAL A 517 -2.37 0.61 13.88
CA VAL A 517 -3.11 -0.64 13.65
C VAL A 517 -3.83 -0.60 12.30
N LEU A 518 -4.39 0.54 11.92
CA LEU A 518 -5.24 0.66 10.72
C LEU A 518 -4.43 0.68 9.42
N TYR A 519 -3.23 1.25 9.45
CA TYR A 519 -2.37 1.39 8.28
C TYR A 519 -1.39 0.22 8.18
N ASP A 520 -1.14 -0.22 6.95
CA ASP A 520 -0.13 -1.23 6.68
C ASP A 520 1.21 -0.55 6.42
N SER A 521 2.12 -0.63 7.39
CA SER A 521 3.45 0.01 7.32
C SER A 521 4.49 -0.88 8.00
N PRO A 522 5.10 -1.83 7.28
CA PRO A 522 6.08 -2.76 7.84
C PRO A 522 7.32 -2.07 8.41
N ILE A 523 7.81 -1.02 7.77
CA ILE A 523 8.72 -0.04 8.37
C ILE A 523 7.90 1.21 8.63
N CYS A 524 7.69 1.51 9.91
CA CYS A 524 6.81 2.60 10.33
C CYS A 524 7.63 3.69 11.04
N CYS A 525 7.75 4.85 10.40
CA CYS A 525 8.41 6.02 10.94
C CYS A 525 7.48 6.73 11.93
N ALA A 526 7.85 6.72 13.21
CA ALA A 526 7.19 7.55 14.22
C ALA A 526 7.76 8.96 14.17
N CYS A 527 6.89 9.95 13.98
CA CYS A 527 7.30 11.25 13.44
C CYS A 527 7.73 12.29 14.49
N ASP A 528 7.46 12.09 15.80
CA ASP A 528 7.56 13.19 16.73
C ASP A 528 8.91 13.30 17.45
N HIS A 529 9.11 14.45 18.10
CA HIS A 529 10.31 14.74 18.87
C HIS A 529 10.38 13.90 20.15
N PRO A 530 11.58 13.45 20.62
CA PRO A 530 11.72 12.68 21.85
C PRO A 530 11.03 13.29 23.06
N ASP A 531 11.05 14.63 23.21
CA ASP A 531 10.44 15.32 24.36
C ASP A 531 8.89 15.29 24.32
N HIS A 532 8.28 15.12 23.13
CA HIS A 532 6.84 15.01 23.01
C HIS A 532 6.32 13.61 23.36
N TYR A 533 7.17 12.60 23.37
CA TYR A 533 6.81 11.25 23.83
C TYR A 533 7.06 11.07 25.34
N ARG A 534 8.05 11.77 25.89
CA ARG A 534 8.54 11.51 27.24
C ARG A 534 7.48 11.78 28.30
N GLY A 535 7.07 10.74 29.04
CA GLY A 535 6.06 10.87 30.10
C GLY A 535 4.61 11.03 29.63
N GLN A 536 4.35 10.95 28.33
CA GLN A 536 3.01 11.14 27.77
C GLN A 536 2.15 9.87 27.82
N SER A 537 0.82 10.06 27.99
CA SER A 537 -0.16 8.99 27.91
C SER A 537 -0.23 8.42 26.48
N GLY A 538 -0.32 7.07 26.37
CA GLY A 538 -0.38 6.38 25.09
C GLY A 538 0.98 5.92 24.56
N VAL A 539 2.10 6.40 25.10
CA VAL A 539 3.46 5.93 24.73
C VAL A 539 3.66 4.45 25.03
N ASP A 540 3.01 3.94 26.06
CA ASP A 540 3.04 2.53 26.42
C ASP A 540 2.37 1.63 25.37
N PHE A 541 1.42 2.15 24.57
CA PHE A 541 0.91 1.45 23.40
C PHE A 541 1.95 1.39 22.28
N LEU A 542 2.65 2.47 21.97
CA LEU A 542 3.70 2.52 20.95
C LEU A 542 4.87 1.57 21.23
N LYS A 543 5.11 1.20 22.49
CA LYS A 543 6.11 0.20 22.88
C LYS A 543 5.73 -1.24 22.56
N VAL A 544 4.46 -1.51 22.30
CA VAL A 544 3.94 -2.88 22.17
C VAL A 544 3.24 -3.17 20.85
N VAL A 545 2.86 -2.13 20.10
CA VAL A 545 2.23 -2.32 18.79
C VAL A 545 3.25 -2.85 17.78
N PRO A 546 2.95 -3.96 17.06
CA PRO A 546 3.84 -4.49 16.04
C PRO A 546 3.60 -3.78 14.69
N THR A 547 4.50 -4.01 13.73
CA THR A 547 4.37 -3.56 12.34
C THR A 547 4.09 -4.70 11.35
N VAL A 548 4.02 -5.94 11.84
CA VAL A 548 3.77 -7.15 11.05
C VAL A 548 2.62 -7.94 11.62
N TRP A 549 1.75 -8.43 10.75
CA TRP A 549 0.50 -9.05 11.12
C TRP A 549 0.36 -10.46 10.56
N ASP A 550 -0.16 -11.36 11.38
CA ASP A 550 -0.50 -12.74 10.97
C ASP A 550 -1.91 -12.83 10.37
N ASP A 551 -2.82 -11.93 10.76
CA ASP A 551 -4.21 -11.86 10.29
C ASP A 551 -4.75 -10.43 10.43
N THR A 552 -5.63 -10.04 9.53
CA THR A 552 -6.31 -8.74 9.51
C THR A 552 -7.78 -8.95 9.20
N ARG A 553 -8.68 -8.35 10.01
CA ARG A 553 -10.13 -8.38 9.81
C ARG A 553 -10.71 -7.00 10.03
N VAL A 554 -11.52 -6.55 9.08
CA VAL A 554 -12.30 -5.33 9.21
C VAL A 554 -13.64 -5.69 9.83
N LEU A 555 -13.89 -5.17 11.04
CA LEU A 555 -15.13 -5.44 11.76
C LEU A 555 -16.25 -4.50 11.31
N GLN A 556 -15.92 -3.22 11.09
CA GLN A 556 -16.84 -2.19 10.59
C GLN A 556 -16.08 -1.19 9.74
N GLY A 557 -16.68 -0.74 8.64
CA GLY A 557 -16.05 0.25 7.76
C GLY A 557 -17.05 1.02 6.93
N GLU A 558 -16.98 2.34 7.00
CA GLU A 558 -17.73 3.26 6.15
C GLU A 558 -16.79 4.34 5.63
N VAL A 559 -16.62 4.38 4.31
CA VAL A 559 -15.62 5.23 3.64
C VAL A 559 -15.81 6.69 4.04
N ALA A 560 -14.73 7.35 4.42
CA ALA A 560 -14.66 8.73 4.89
C ALA A 560 -15.43 9.02 6.19
N LYS A 561 -15.91 7.99 6.92
CA LYS A 561 -16.65 8.17 8.15
C LYS A 561 -16.07 7.43 9.35
N GLN A 562 -15.87 6.11 9.23
CA GLN A 562 -15.34 5.29 10.33
C GLN A 562 -14.69 4.01 9.85
N LEU A 563 -13.76 3.50 10.67
CA LEU A 563 -13.14 2.20 10.45
C LEU A 563 -12.81 1.54 11.79
N VAL A 564 -13.15 0.27 11.93
CA VAL A 564 -12.70 -0.60 13.03
C VAL A 564 -12.06 -1.84 12.45
N THR A 565 -10.79 -2.05 12.76
CA THR A 565 -10.03 -3.20 12.29
C THR A 565 -9.37 -3.91 13.47
N VAL A 566 -9.30 -5.23 13.41
CA VAL A 566 -8.49 -6.03 14.32
C VAL A 566 -7.40 -6.76 13.55
N ARG A 567 -6.21 -6.81 14.15
CA ARG A 567 -5.04 -7.48 13.58
C ARG A 567 -4.39 -8.37 14.61
N ARG A 568 -3.95 -9.55 14.20
CA ARG A 568 -3.24 -10.50 15.06
C ARG A 568 -1.75 -10.50 14.78
N SER A 569 -0.96 -10.47 15.84
CA SER A 569 0.49 -10.71 15.78
C SER A 569 0.87 -11.72 16.88
N GLY A 570 1.36 -12.87 16.49
CA GLY A 570 1.59 -13.99 17.41
C GLY A 570 0.29 -14.45 18.07
N LYS A 571 0.26 -14.34 19.41
CA LYS A 571 -0.92 -14.70 20.22
C LYS A 571 -1.83 -13.51 20.53
N ASP A 572 -1.37 -12.30 20.30
CA ASP A 572 -2.06 -11.08 20.68
C ASP A 572 -2.92 -10.54 19.52
N TRP A 573 -4.07 -9.99 19.86
CA TRP A 573 -4.86 -9.18 18.94
C TRP A 573 -4.74 -7.70 19.28
N PHE A 574 -4.78 -6.88 18.25
CA PHE A 574 -4.77 -5.43 18.34
C PHE A 574 -5.98 -4.88 17.59
N LEU A 575 -6.70 -3.96 18.22
CA LEU A 575 -7.83 -3.25 17.63
C LEU A 575 -7.40 -1.80 17.39
N GLY A 576 -7.76 -1.27 16.22
CA GLY A 576 -7.73 0.16 15.92
C GLY A 576 -9.11 0.62 15.48
N ALA A 577 -9.56 1.75 16.00
CA ALA A 577 -10.81 2.41 15.62
C ALA A 577 -10.56 3.89 15.37
N LEU A 578 -11.19 4.43 14.31
CA LEU A 578 -11.04 5.82 13.87
C LEU A 578 -12.37 6.35 13.36
N THR A 579 -12.67 7.62 13.65
CA THR A 579 -13.84 8.35 13.14
C THR A 579 -13.46 9.66 12.44
N ASP A 580 -14.36 10.19 11.63
CA ASP A 580 -14.29 11.53 11.03
C ASP A 580 -14.51 12.63 12.09
N ARG A 581 -14.97 13.81 11.69
CA ARG A 581 -15.28 14.93 12.62
C ARG A 581 -16.48 14.69 13.53
N ASN A 582 -17.20 13.59 13.36
CA ASN A 582 -18.38 13.28 14.16
C ASN A 582 -18.04 12.28 15.26
N ALA A 583 -18.53 12.52 16.46
CA ALA A 583 -18.47 11.55 17.54
C ALA A 583 -19.31 10.32 17.20
N ARG A 584 -18.89 9.14 17.68
CA ARG A 584 -19.59 7.87 17.45
C ARG A 584 -19.46 6.92 18.62
N ASP A 585 -20.56 6.20 18.85
CA ASP A 585 -20.58 5.02 19.72
C ASP A 585 -20.62 3.78 18.84
N ILE A 586 -19.57 2.99 18.87
CA ILE A 586 -19.39 1.84 17.99
C ILE A 586 -19.41 0.55 18.83
N PRO A 587 -20.48 -0.27 18.74
CA PRO A 587 -20.48 -1.58 19.36
C PRO A 587 -19.58 -2.53 18.59
N VAL A 588 -18.69 -3.24 19.29
CA VAL A 588 -17.74 -4.20 18.73
C VAL A 588 -17.92 -5.54 19.43
N GLN A 589 -18.32 -6.55 18.68
CA GLN A 589 -18.33 -7.94 19.13
C GLN A 589 -16.91 -8.49 19.15
N LEU A 590 -16.54 -9.22 20.21
CA LEU A 590 -15.19 -9.77 20.39
C LEU A 590 -15.06 -11.21 19.88
N ASP A 591 -15.92 -11.64 18.95
CA ASP A 591 -15.97 -12.98 18.37
C ASP A 591 -14.69 -13.39 17.58
N PHE A 592 -13.86 -12.41 17.22
CA PHE A 592 -12.53 -12.67 16.65
C PHE A 592 -11.54 -13.27 17.66
N LEU A 593 -11.80 -13.12 18.96
CA LEU A 593 -11.03 -13.76 20.02
C LEU A 593 -11.36 -15.26 20.04
N GLY A 594 -10.36 -16.10 20.22
CA GLY A 594 -10.57 -17.52 20.43
C GLY A 594 -11.27 -17.83 21.77
N THR A 595 -11.48 -19.12 22.02
CA THR A 595 -12.07 -19.60 23.29
C THR A 595 -11.19 -19.22 24.50
N GLY A 596 -11.84 -19.02 25.64
CA GLY A 596 -11.19 -18.70 26.92
C GLY A 596 -11.26 -17.22 27.28
N GLN A 597 -10.49 -16.85 28.31
CA GLN A 597 -10.43 -15.49 28.83
C GLN A 597 -9.24 -14.73 28.22
N TRP A 598 -9.46 -13.44 28.01
CA TRP A 598 -8.48 -12.52 27.45
C TRP A 598 -8.35 -11.29 28.33
N THR A 599 -7.13 -10.82 28.54
CA THR A 599 -6.89 -9.49 29.12
C THR A 599 -6.94 -8.46 28.02
N MET A 600 -7.95 -7.59 28.04
CA MET A 600 -8.06 -6.42 27.20
C MET A 600 -7.44 -5.22 27.92
N ARG A 601 -6.54 -4.50 27.25
CA ARG A 601 -6.10 -3.16 27.62
C ARG A 601 -6.51 -2.21 26.51
N LEU A 602 -7.37 -1.25 26.85
CA LEU A 602 -8.00 -0.30 25.93
C LEU A 602 -7.51 1.11 26.26
N TRP A 603 -6.98 1.80 25.28
CA TRP A 603 -6.73 3.24 25.28
C TRP A 603 -7.84 3.88 24.46
N LYS A 604 -8.61 4.77 25.06
CA LYS A 604 -9.81 5.39 24.49
C LYS A 604 -9.80 6.89 24.72
N ASP A 605 -10.52 7.62 23.90
CA ASP A 605 -10.75 9.04 24.11
C ASP A 605 -11.36 9.28 25.50
N ALA A 606 -10.87 10.28 26.21
CA ALA A 606 -11.44 10.72 27.48
C ALA A 606 -12.74 11.52 27.24
N ALA A 607 -13.51 11.73 28.29
CA ALA A 607 -14.79 12.43 28.21
C ALA A 607 -14.67 13.88 27.70
N ASP A 608 -13.50 14.49 27.83
CA ASP A 608 -13.16 15.86 27.40
C ASP A 608 -12.26 15.93 26.17
N SER A 609 -12.06 14.83 25.45
CA SER A 609 -11.19 14.79 24.25
C SER A 609 -11.72 15.63 23.09
N ASP A 610 -12.98 16.04 23.10
CA ASP A 610 -13.57 17.02 22.18
C ASP A 610 -13.05 18.45 22.41
N VAL A 611 -12.48 18.73 23.58
CA VAL A 611 -11.85 20.00 23.97
C VAL A 611 -10.34 19.85 24.10
N ASN A 612 -9.88 18.78 24.74
CA ASN A 612 -8.47 18.45 24.94
C ASN A 612 -8.09 17.18 24.18
N ALA A 613 -7.71 17.32 22.94
CA ALA A 613 -7.42 16.19 22.03
C ALA A 613 -6.21 15.32 22.48
N GLU A 614 -5.40 15.78 23.42
CA GLU A 614 -4.26 15.02 23.98
C GLU A 614 -4.70 14.08 25.12
N HIS A 615 -5.92 14.25 25.64
CA HIS A 615 -6.41 13.48 26.78
C HIS A 615 -6.91 12.12 26.34
N LEU A 616 -6.54 11.07 27.08
CA LEU A 616 -7.03 9.71 26.90
C LEU A 616 -7.17 8.99 28.24
N GLU A 617 -8.02 7.98 28.25
CA GLU A 617 -8.20 7.06 29.37
C GLU A 617 -7.69 5.66 29.03
N VAL A 618 -7.22 4.93 30.04
CA VAL A 618 -6.80 3.54 29.90
C VAL A 618 -7.65 2.65 30.79
N GLU A 619 -8.25 1.63 30.18
CA GLU A 619 -9.04 0.62 30.86
C GLU A 619 -8.40 -0.76 30.69
N GLU A 620 -8.30 -1.54 31.77
CA GLU A 620 -7.84 -2.94 31.68
C GLU A 620 -8.89 -3.86 32.36
N ARG A 621 -9.36 -4.87 31.63
CA ARG A 621 -10.30 -5.86 32.14
C ARG A 621 -10.21 -7.19 31.42
N VAL A 622 -10.80 -8.23 32.05
CA VAL A 622 -10.93 -9.55 31.43
C VAL A 622 -12.19 -9.57 30.56
N VAL A 623 -12.04 -10.14 29.35
CA VAL A 623 -13.10 -10.30 28.35
C VAL A 623 -13.07 -11.69 27.74
N THR A 624 -14.12 -12.06 27.04
CA THR A 624 -14.27 -13.30 26.26
C THR A 624 -14.77 -13.01 24.84
N SER A 625 -14.76 -14.01 23.99
CA SER A 625 -15.33 -13.91 22.63
C SER A 625 -16.87 -13.68 22.60
N ALA A 626 -17.57 -13.88 23.72
CA ALA A 626 -19.00 -13.61 23.81
C ALA A 626 -19.34 -12.15 24.19
N ASP A 627 -18.33 -11.38 24.59
CA ASP A 627 -18.53 -10.00 25.03
C ASP A 627 -18.66 -9.03 23.84
N THR A 628 -19.41 -7.97 24.09
CA THR A 628 -19.47 -6.78 23.23
C THR A 628 -18.95 -5.59 24.02
N ILE A 629 -18.08 -4.79 23.40
CA ILE A 629 -17.62 -3.52 23.97
C ILE A 629 -18.19 -2.36 23.13
N THR A 630 -18.45 -1.23 23.76
CA THR A 630 -18.80 0.00 23.03
C THR A 630 -17.59 0.94 23.06
N LEU A 631 -17.13 1.33 21.88
CA LEU A 631 -16.09 2.33 21.72
C LEU A 631 -16.74 3.70 21.57
N HIS A 632 -16.53 4.58 22.56
CA HIS A 632 -16.96 5.98 22.51
C HIS A 632 -15.84 6.80 21.87
N LEU A 633 -16.03 7.21 20.62
CA LEU A 633 -15.06 8.02 19.88
C LEU A 633 -15.51 9.47 19.90
N SER A 634 -14.65 10.38 20.36
CA SER A 634 -14.84 11.82 20.26
C SER A 634 -14.83 12.31 18.80
N PRO A 635 -15.24 13.55 18.50
CA PRO A 635 -15.05 14.15 17.18
C PRO A 635 -13.56 14.05 16.76
N ALA A 636 -13.27 13.57 15.56
CA ALA A 636 -11.92 13.28 15.07
C ALA A 636 -11.15 12.32 16.00
N GLY A 637 -11.86 11.42 16.65
CA GLY A 637 -11.37 10.56 17.71
C GLY A 637 -11.05 9.14 17.26
N GLY A 638 -10.57 8.35 18.23
CA GLY A 638 -10.21 6.97 18.02
C GLY A 638 -10.11 6.15 19.29
N ALA A 639 -9.77 4.87 19.10
CA ALA A 639 -9.43 3.97 20.20
C ALA A 639 -8.45 2.90 19.72
N VAL A 640 -7.62 2.40 20.62
CA VAL A 640 -6.80 1.22 20.38
C VAL A 640 -6.90 0.25 21.55
N ALA A 641 -6.87 -1.06 21.25
CA ALA A 641 -6.81 -2.08 22.27
C ALA A 641 -5.80 -3.17 21.95
N ARG A 642 -5.21 -3.77 22.99
CA ARG A 642 -4.45 -5.00 22.93
C ARG A 642 -5.16 -6.08 23.73
N PHE A 643 -5.36 -7.24 23.14
CA PHE A 643 -5.92 -8.43 23.78
C PHE A 643 -4.86 -9.50 23.92
N ARG A 644 -4.61 -9.95 25.14
CA ARG A 644 -3.67 -11.03 25.47
C ARG A 644 -4.40 -12.24 26.00
N PRO A 645 -4.10 -13.46 25.56
CA PRO A 645 -4.74 -14.65 26.12
C PRO A 645 -4.39 -14.82 27.61
N GLY A 646 -5.37 -15.21 28.42
CA GLY A 646 -5.25 -15.43 29.87
C GLY A 646 -5.62 -14.24 30.74
N VAL A 647 -5.65 -14.47 32.06
CA VAL A 647 -5.96 -13.46 33.09
C VAL A 647 -4.66 -12.84 33.59
N PRO A 648 -4.60 -11.53 33.94
CA PRO A 648 -3.43 -10.95 34.58
C PRO A 648 -3.11 -11.71 35.87
N MET A 649 -1.87 -12.15 36.05
CA MET A 649 -1.45 -12.64 37.36
C MET A 649 -1.59 -11.48 38.37
N ALA A 650 -2.38 -11.68 39.42
CA ALA A 650 -2.51 -10.73 40.51
C ALA A 650 -1.09 -10.31 40.95
N LYS A 651 -0.82 -9.00 40.95
CA LYS A 651 0.41 -8.48 41.54
C LYS A 651 0.40 -8.91 43.00
N HIS A 652 1.27 -9.84 43.40
CA HIS A 652 1.55 -10.11 44.81
C HIS A 652 2.06 -8.79 45.43
N THR A 653 1.17 -8.06 46.09
CA THR A 653 1.57 -7.06 47.07
C THR A 653 2.27 -7.85 48.18
N SER A 654 3.61 -7.76 48.22
CA SER A 654 4.36 -8.24 49.36
C SER A 654 3.88 -7.48 50.61
N ALA A 655 3.06 -8.15 51.40
CA ALA A 655 2.73 -7.68 52.73
C ALA A 655 4.05 -7.60 53.51
N SER A 656 4.46 -6.37 53.84
CA SER A 656 5.52 -6.11 54.78
C SER A 656 5.09 -6.65 56.15
N SER A 657 5.71 -7.73 56.59
CA SER A 657 5.59 -8.23 57.95
C SER A 657 6.05 -7.12 58.92
N PRO A 658 5.30 -6.80 59.98
CA PRO A 658 5.79 -5.93 61.00
C PRO A 658 6.87 -6.65 61.79
N ARG A 659 8.08 -6.13 61.77
CA ARG A 659 9.13 -6.54 62.72
C ARG A 659 8.69 -6.18 64.15
N ARG A 660 8.62 -7.19 65.01
CA ARG A 660 8.65 -7.03 66.46
C ARG A 660 10.07 -6.80 66.94
#